data_96f94726f4e999e17ef00af8ac95a1fa
#
_entry.id   96f94726f4e999e17ef00af8ac95a1fa
#
_cell.length_a   1.000
_cell.length_b   1.000
_cell.length_c   1.000
_cell.angle_alpha   90.00
_cell.angle_beta   90.00
_cell.angle_gamma   90.00
#
_symmetry.space_group_name_H-M   'P 1'
#
loop_
_entity.id
_entity.type
_entity.pdbx_description
1 polymer ?
#
loop_
_entity_poly.entity_id
_entity_poly.type
_entity_poly.pdbx_seq_one_letter_code
_entity_poly.pdbx_strand_id
1 'polypeptide(L)'
;MKGLYISFLLTLLFPALDSAAQKRPVGYVDPSVIEQARQKAGTSYEEWAATEESLTLLNNEEGLVPVQEVLPGRIAAVSIVSNEEFQASKEMKDVHFNTFLDHISNYTPASLFLLPNDTTTVVFGEVIASLERFPMVIVGLHTDSRAWADNYGISPQALLFIEQLRASHQVVLAYFGNVQGLGNFDGYGPLVWAPSDNEAARSLSPQLIFGAFPAHGKLPAGVGEVFEAGAGDTTEAINRLKYTLPGELGINPRDLDEIDSIVTEGIRAKAFPGAVVMAAREGKVFYWKAFGHHEYGMEKTWLPTSKNDVFDLASITKVAATLVATMDLQEEGKIDLDEKFGTYIPAAAATDKKEILIKEILTHQAGLIPFIRFWVPALETQGVFSSDSSANHPYRVAEGMYIQKDYFKEVMWKEMLETPLRSRGEYVYSDLSMYFMRAVVEEVAGERIDHYLSREFYRPLGLSTMGFLPRYRLPLTQLVPTENDTYFRMQLLLGDVHDQGAAMAGGISGHAGLFSNSNDLMVIGQMLLNGGLYGGRQYLESETVELFNTPPYKDNRRGLGFDKPRPDPSSALMKAGVSPETFGHTGFTGTCIWVDPESDIVYIFLSNRVNPSADNWKYNEMEIRPRIQKVIYNSFK
;
A
#
# COMPACT_ATOMS: atom_id res chain seq x y z
N MET A 1 -16.36 28.06 -29.93
CA MET A 1 -15.41 26.92 -29.93
C MET A 1 -14.29 27.06 -28.88
N LYS A 2 -14.27 28.11 -28.02
CA LYS A 2 -13.26 28.28 -26.96
C LYS A 2 -13.67 27.70 -25.60
N GLY A 3 -14.91 27.27 -25.41
CA GLY A 3 -15.42 26.74 -24.14
C GLY A 3 -15.28 25.23 -23.93
N LEU A 4 -14.91 24.47 -24.99
CA LEU A 4 -14.82 23.01 -24.92
C LEU A 4 -13.45 22.49 -24.40
N TYR A 5 -12.40 23.32 -24.50
CA TYR A 5 -11.04 22.95 -24.07
C TYR A 5 -10.85 23.06 -22.54
N ILE A 6 -11.51 24.02 -21.89
CA ILE A 6 -11.36 24.27 -20.44
C ILE A 6 -12.02 23.16 -19.61
N SER A 7 -13.15 22.62 -20.10
CA SER A 7 -13.87 21.52 -19.42
C SER A 7 -13.11 20.19 -19.43
N PHE A 8 -12.15 20.00 -20.35
CA PHE A 8 -11.41 18.74 -20.51
C PHE A 8 -10.16 18.64 -19.64
N LEU A 9 -9.54 19.78 -19.24
CA LEU A 9 -8.42 19.79 -18.32
C LEU A 9 -8.87 19.61 -16.86
N LEU A 10 -10.05 20.14 -16.49
CA LEU A 10 -10.63 19.97 -15.16
C LEU A 10 -11.17 18.56 -14.89
N THR A 11 -11.49 17.77 -15.92
CA THR A 11 -11.96 16.38 -15.78
C THR A 11 -10.85 15.37 -15.45
N LEU A 12 -9.58 15.77 -15.49
CA LEU A 12 -8.48 14.97 -14.93
C LEU A 12 -8.34 15.14 -13.40
N LEU A 13 -9.11 16.06 -12.80
CA LEU A 13 -9.02 16.42 -11.39
C LEU A 13 -9.91 15.60 -10.45
N PHE A 14 -10.95 14.95 -10.91
CA PHE A 14 -11.77 13.94 -10.20
C PHE A 14 -12.94 13.54 -11.11
N PRO A 15 -13.16 12.28 -11.42
CA PRO A 15 -14.45 11.88 -12.00
C PRO A 15 -15.51 11.96 -10.91
N ALA A 16 -16.44 12.90 -11.04
CA ALA A 16 -17.72 12.80 -10.37
C ALA A 16 -18.41 11.50 -10.81
N LEU A 17 -18.91 10.77 -9.85
CA LEU A 17 -19.71 9.54 -9.98
C LEU A 17 -20.74 9.69 -11.12
N ASP A 18 -20.49 9.04 -12.23
CA ASP A 18 -21.53 8.80 -13.24
C ASP A 18 -21.47 7.32 -13.65
N SER A 19 -22.52 6.60 -13.30
CA SER A 19 -22.70 5.16 -13.50
C SER A 19 -23.08 4.83 -14.94
N ALA A 20 -22.17 5.08 -15.88
CA ALA A 20 -22.31 4.59 -17.25
C ALA A 20 -21.11 3.72 -17.61
N ALA A 21 -21.37 2.46 -17.93
CA ALA A 21 -20.38 1.51 -18.42
C ALA A 21 -19.58 2.14 -19.59
N GLN A 22 -18.36 2.59 -19.31
CA GLN A 22 -17.49 3.17 -20.31
C GLN A 22 -16.98 2.06 -21.23
N LYS A 23 -17.32 2.15 -22.52
CA LYS A 23 -16.76 1.31 -23.58
C LYS A 23 -15.26 1.60 -23.71
N ARG A 24 -14.42 0.57 -23.61
CA ARG A 24 -12.97 0.68 -23.84
C ARG A 24 -12.69 1.08 -25.30
N PRO A 25 -11.65 1.91 -25.55
CA PRO A 25 -11.24 2.24 -26.92
C PRO A 25 -10.70 1.00 -27.63
N VAL A 26 -10.92 0.95 -28.96
CA VAL A 26 -10.29 -0.02 -29.85
C VAL A 26 -8.79 0.25 -29.85
N GLY A 27 -7.97 -0.71 -29.39
CA GLY A 27 -6.49 -0.56 -29.29
C GLY A 27 -5.93 -0.68 -27.87
N TYR A 28 -6.75 -1.09 -26.89
CA TYR A 28 -6.27 -1.35 -25.53
C TYR A 28 -5.18 -2.43 -25.53
N VAL A 29 -3.96 -2.04 -25.14
CA VAL A 29 -2.87 -2.97 -24.86
C VAL A 29 -2.90 -3.24 -23.36
N ASP A 30 -2.90 -4.52 -22.99
CA ASP A 30 -2.87 -4.96 -21.60
C ASP A 30 -1.65 -4.35 -20.88
N PRO A 31 -1.82 -3.63 -19.76
CA PRO A 31 -0.71 -3.08 -18.99
C PRO A 31 0.36 -4.12 -18.62
N SER A 32 -0.03 -5.38 -18.42
CA SER A 32 0.92 -6.48 -18.19
C SER A 32 1.81 -6.76 -19.42
N VAL A 33 1.29 -6.55 -20.63
CA VAL A 33 2.06 -6.68 -21.87
C VAL A 33 3.00 -5.50 -22.07
N ILE A 34 2.57 -4.30 -21.68
CA ILE A 34 3.42 -3.11 -21.66
C ILE A 34 4.53 -3.26 -20.63
N GLU A 35 4.19 -3.72 -19.43
CA GLU A 35 5.17 -3.99 -18.36
C GLU A 35 6.15 -5.10 -18.77
N GLN A 36 5.67 -6.18 -19.38
CA GLN A 36 6.55 -7.23 -19.92
C GLN A 36 7.39 -6.73 -21.09
N ALA A 37 6.88 -5.83 -21.93
CA ALA A 37 7.64 -5.22 -23.02
C ALA A 37 8.70 -4.25 -22.48
N ARG A 38 8.38 -3.47 -21.43
CA ARG A 38 9.33 -2.63 -20.70
C ARG A 38 10.42 -3.47 -20.03
N GLN A 39 10.09 -4.58 -19.38
CA GLN A 39 11.05 -5.50 -18.78
C GLN A 39 11.92 -6.24 -19.81
N LYS A 40 11.44 -6.46 -21.03
CA LYS A 40 12.23 -7.05 -22.13
C LYS A 40 13.18 -6.05 -22.81
N ALA A 41 12.83 -4.76 -22.78
CA ALA A 41 13.69 -3.66 -23.23
C ALA A 41 14.50 -3.06 -22.06
N GLY A 42 14.46 -3.70 -20.88
CA GLY A 42 14.81 -3.14 -19.58
C GLY A 42 16.23 -2.63 -19.47
N THR A 43 16.37 -1.51 -18.79
CA THR A 43 17.60 -0.94 -18.26
C THR A 43 18.42 -2.01 -17.57
N SER A 44 19.69 -2.18 -17.92
CA SER A 44 20.58 -3.10 -17.21
C SER A 44 20.83 -2.60 -15.77
N TYR A 45 21.22 -3.51 -14.87
CA TYR A 45 21.57 -3.08 -13.51
C TYR A 45 22.74 -2.09 -13.52
N GLU A 46 23.71 -2.28 -14.41
CA GLU A 46 24.86 -1.38 -14.55
C GLU A 46 24.42 0.03 -14.95
N GLU A 47 23.48 0.15 -15.88
CA GLU A 47 22.90 1.45 -16.28
C GLU A 47 22.09 2.06 -15.15
N TRP A 48 21.30 1.24 -14.42
CA TRP A 48 20.54 1.68 -13.25
C TRP A 48 21.45 2.24 -12.15
N ALA A 49 22.50 1.49 -11.77
CA ALA A 49 23.47 1.89 -10.75
C ALA A 49 24.24 3.15 -11.17
N ALA A 50 24.68 3.24 -12.42
CA ALA A 50 25.36 4.42 -12.95
C ALA A 50 24.42 5.66 -12.93
N THR A 51 23.13 5.48 -13.20
CA THR A 51 22.15 6.55 -13.11
C THR A 51 21.99 7.01 -11.66
N GLU A 52 21.86 6.08 -10.71
CA GLU A 52 21.75 6.39 -9.28
C GLU A 52 22.94 7.23 -8.78
N GLU A 53 24.15 6.80 -9.10
CA GLU A 53 25.38 7.51 -8.71
C GLU A 53 25.48 8.90 -9.36
N SER A 54 24.87 9.10 -10.52
CA SER A 54 24.92 10.38 -11.24
C SER A 54 23.88 11.39 -10.77
N LEU A 55 22.84 10.97 -10.04
CA LEU A 55 21.83 11.89 -9.51
C LEU A 55 22.48 12.86 -8.52
N THR A 56 22.38 14.15 -8.82
CA THR A 56 23.05 15.18 -8.04
C THR A 56 22.01 16.08 -7.35
N LEU A 57 22.08 16.17 -6.04
CA LEU A 57 21.29 17.12 -5.25
C LEU A 57 22.06 18.43 -5.12
N LEU A 58 21.40 19.55 -5.34
CA LEU A 58 21.96 20.90 -5.31
C LEU A 58 21.10 21.83 -4.47
N ASN A 59 21.70 22.81 -3.81
CA ASN A 59 21.04 23.90 -3.08
C ASN A 59 20.02 23.38 -2.03
N ASN A 60 20.44 22.41 -1.22
CA ASN A 60 19.59 21.81 -0.17
C ASN A 60 19.95 22.32 1.25
N GLU A 61 20.35 23.59 1.36
CA GLU A 61 20.80 24.18 2.63
C GLU A 61 19.71 24.14 3.73
N GLU A 62 18.44 24.21 3.34
CA GLU A 62 17.30 24.13 4.25
C GLU A 62 16.98 22.68 4.67
N GLY A 63 17.66 21.69 4.09
CA GLY A 63 17.46 20.27 4.42
C GLY A 63 16.06 19.73 4.08
N LEU A 64 15.42 20.27 3.03
CA LEU A 64 14.08 19.85 2.61
C LEU A 64 14.10 18.45 1.96
N VAL A 65 15.21 18.06 1.35
CA VAL A 65 15.46 16.69 0.87
C VAL A 65 16.42 16.01 1.85
N PRO A 66 16.09 14.81 2.39
CA PRO A 66 14.91 14.00 2.08
C PRO A 66 13.62 14.56 2.69
N VAL A 67 12.53 14.48 1.88
CA VAL A 67 11.19 14.88 2.32
C VAL A 67 10.69 13.93 3.37
N GLN A 68 10.52 14.40 4.61
CA GLN A 68 10.11 13.58 5.74
C GLN A 68 8.58 13.48 5.88
N GLU A 69 7.88 14.62 5.75
CA GLU A 69 6.43 14.67 5.94
C GLU A 69 5.67 14.25 4.67
N VAL A 70 4.97 13.13 4.73
CA VAL A 70 4.25 12.51 3.60
C VAL A 70 2.73 12.44 3.82
N LEU A 71 2.19 13.32 4.67
CA LEU A 71 0.78 13.37 5.01
C LEU A 71 -0.11 13.63 3.79
N PRO A 72 -1.28 12.98 3.69
CA PRO A 72 -2.26 13.26 2.64
C PRO A 72 -2.62 14.74 2.53
N GLY A 73 -2.68 15.27 1.31
CA GLY A 73 -3.04 16.66 1.03
C GLY A 73 -1.93 17.68 1.31
N ARG A 74 -0.70 17.25 1.61
CA ARG A 74 0.45 18.15 1.82
C ARG A 74 1.30 18.31 0.57
N ILE A 75 1.32 17.31 -0.31
CA ILE A 75 2.21 17.25 -1.46
C ILE A 75 1.38 17.18 -2.75
N ALA A 76 1.74 18.01 -3.72
CA ALA A 76 1.37 17.83 -5.11
C ALA A 76 2.62 17.52 -5.94
N ALA A 77 2.46 16.79 -7.02
CA ALA A 77 3.52 16.50 -7.97
C ALA A 77 3.12 16.91 -9.38
N VAL A 78 4.00 17.63 -10.05
CA VAL A 78 3.81 18.11 -11.42
C VAL A 78 4.93 17.54 -12.28
N SER A 79 4.58 16.84 -13.36
CA SER A 79 5.54 16.42 -14.38
C SER A 79 5.33 17.22 -15.64
N ILE A 80 6.36 17.96 -16.08
CA ILE A 80 6.37 18.76 -17.30
C ILE A 80 7.14 17.98 -18.36
N VAL A 81 6.44 17.49 -19.38
CA VAL A 81 6.96 16.55 -20.38
C VAL A 81 6.86 17.11 -21.80
N SER A 82 7.43 16.42 -22.78
CA SER A 82 7.22 16.76 -24.20
C SER A 82 5.76 16.69 -24.60
N ASN A 83 5.38 17.42 -25.64
CA ASN A 83 4.02 17.35 -26.20
C ASN A 83 3.64 15.96 -26.65
N GLU A 84 4.58 15.23 -27.23
CA GLU A 84 4.35 13.86 -27.70
C GLU A 84 4.00 12.93 -26.55
N GLU A 85 4.76 12.94 -25.47
CA GLU A 85 4.49 12.16 -24.27
C GLU A 85 3.14 12.55 -23.63
N PHE A 86 2.86 13.85 -23.55
CA PHE A 86 1.59 14.34 -23.01
C PHE A 86 0.39 13.85 -23.83
N GLN A 87 0.48 13.84 -25.16
CA GLN A 87 -0.60 13.32 -26.01
C GLN A 87 -0.77 11.80 -25.85
N ALA A 88 0.33 11.05 -25.81
CA ALA A 88 0.31 9.61 -25.57
C ALA A 88 -0.38 9.26 -24.24
N SER A 89 -0.06 9.99 -23.17
CA SER A 89 -0.71 9.80 -21.85
C SER A 89 -2.21 10.07 -21.86
N LYS A 90 -2.65 11.09 -22.63
CA LYS A 90 -4.09 11.38 -22.80
C LYS A 90 -4.84 10.25 -23.51
N GLU A 91 -4.23 9.64 -24.52
CA GLU A 91 -4.82 8.53 -25.24
C GLU A 91 -4.97 7.30 -24.34
N MET A 92 -4.00 7.05 -23.46
CA MET A 92 -4.03 5.94 -22.51
C MET A 92 -4.93 6.20 -21.29
N LYS A 93 -5.33 7.46 -21.04
CA LYS A 93 -6.14 7.88 -19.87
C LYS A 93 -5.56 7.42 -18.51
N ASP A 94 -4.25 7.30 -18.43
CA ASP A 94 -3.55 6.80 -17.25
C ASP A 94 -2.41 7.76 -16.86
N VAL A 95 -2.54 8.42 -15.72
CA VAL A 95 -1.49 9.30 -15.17
C VAL A 95 -0.28 8.49 -14.68
N HIS A 96 -0.46 7.22 -14.31
CA HIS A 96 0.62 6.31 -13.93
C HIS A 96 1.49 5.86 -15.11
N PHE A 97 1.14 6.28 -16.33
CA PHE A 97 2.02 6.16 -17.48
C PHE A 97 3.33 6.96 -17.33
N ASN A 98 3.31 8.02 -16.53
CA ASN A 98 4.53 8.80 -16.23
C ASN A 98 5.27 8.19 -15.04
N THR A 99 6.41 7.57 -15.29
CA THR A 99 7.23 6.86 -14.31
C THR A 99 7.62 7.73 -13.11
N PHE A 100 7.91 9.02 -13.31
CA PHE A 100 8.24 9.94 -12.22
C PHE A 100 7.08 10.13 -11.24
N LEU A 101 5.86 10.37 -11.76
CA LEU A 101 4.66 10.55 -10.93
C LEU A 101 4.25 9.24 -10.25
N ASP A 102 4.38 8.11 -10.94
CA ASP A 102 4.07 6.79 -10.39
C ASP A 102 4.96 6.48 -9.19
N HIS A 103 6.27 6.72 -9.29
CA HIS A 103 7.20 6.52 -8.18
C HIS A 103 6.97 7.48 -6.99
N ILE A 104 6.54 8.72 -7.22
CA ILE A 104 6.12 9.62 -6.11
C ILE A 104 4.96 9.00 -5.33
N SER A 105 4.00 8.39 -6.04
CA SER A 105 2.82 7.76 -5.43
C SER A 105 3.16 6.58 -4.51
N ASN A 106 4.33 5.97 -4.64
CA ASN A 106 4.80 4.91 -3.76
C ASN A 106 5.14 5.42 -2.34
N TYR A 107 5.37 6.73 -2.17
CA TYR A 107 5.80 7.34 -0.91
C TYR A 107 4.73 8.20 -0.24
N THR A 108 3.82 8.78 -1.02
CA THR A 108 2.84 9.73 -0.52
C THR A 108 1.60 9.76 -1.41
N PRO A 109 0.40 9.94 -0.85
CA PRO A 109 -0.82 10.18 -1.62
C PRO A 109 -0.83 11.60 -2.20
N ALA A 110 0.10 11.90 -3.13
CA ALA A 110 0.21 13.18 -3.80
C ALA A 110 -0.91 13.42 -4.81
N SER A 111 -1.27 14.69 -5.02
CA SER A 111 -2.07 15.07 -6.18
C SER A 111 -1.17 15.21 -7.41
N LEU A 112 -1.47 14.46 -8.47
CA LEU A 112 -0.61 14.31 -9.63
C LEU A 112 -1.09 15.18 -10.79
N PHE A 113 -0.16 15.89 -11.45
CA PHE A 113 -0.41 16.74 -12.61
C PHE A 113 0.61 16.45 -13.71
N LEU A 114 0.13 16.23 -14.93
CA LEU A 114 0.97 16.06 -16.10
C LEU A 114 0.71 17.22 -17.08
N LEU A 115 1.76 17.92 -17.48
CA LEU A 115 1.69 19.13 -18.32
C LEU A 115 2.65 19.04 -19.49
N PRO A 116 2.27 19.55 -20.68
CA PRO A 116 3.23 19.70 -21.77
C PRO A 116 4.11 20.93 -21.55
N ASN A 117 5.38 20.82 -21.94
CA ASN A 117 6.41 21.85 -21.75
C ASN A 117 6.09 23.18 -22.46
N ASP A 118 5.35 23.15 -23.59
CA ASP A 118 4.94 24.35 -24.34
C ASP A 118 3.51 24.83 -23.99
N THR A 119 3.00 24.42 -22.84
CA THR A 119 1.70 24.84 -22.32
C THR A 119 1.58 26.37 -22.25
N THR A 120 0.40 26.89 -22.55
CA THR A 120 0.15 28.33 -22.45
C THR A 120 0.18 28.82 -21.00
N THR A 121 0.58 30.08 -20.78
CA THR A 121 0.60 30.71 -19.45
C THR A 121 -0.76 30.70 -18.76
N VAL A 122 -1.86 30.68 -19.51
CA VAL A 122 -3.23 30.57 -18.98
C VAL A 122 -3.46 29.23 -18.29
N VAL A 123 -3.04 28.13 -18.96
CA VAL A 123 -3.20 26.77 -18.38
C VAL A 123 -2.29 26.61 -17.16
N PHE A 124 -1.06 27.10 -17.22
CA PHE A 124 -0.19 27.10 -16.04
C PHE A 124 -0.81 27.88 -14.86
N GLY A 125 -1.43 29.03 -15.12
CA GLY A 125 -2.14 29.81 -14.10
C GLY A 125 -3.30 29.04 -13.43
N GLU A 126 -4.07 28.27 -14.22
CA GLU A 126 -5.15 27.44 -13.69
C GLU A 126 -4.61 26.30 -12.81
N VAL A 127 -3.48 25.71 -13.20
CA VAL A 127 -2.80 24.67 -12.39
C VAL A 127 -2.25 25.27 -11.10
N ILE A 128 -1.59 26.44 -11.14
CA ILE A 128 -1.11 27.14 -9.93
C ILE A 128 -2.27 27.37 -8.94
N ALA A 129 -3.41 27.87 -9.43
CA ALA A 129 -4.59 28.06 -8.58
C ALA A 129 -5.08 26.74 -7.94
N SER A 130 -4.97 25.61 -8.67
CA SER A 130 -5.30 24.29 -8.14
C SER A 130 -4.30 23.79 -7.10
N LEU A 131 -3.08 24.31 -7.13
CA LEU A 131 -1.99 23.93 -6.23
C LEU A 131 -1.96 24.76 -4.93
N GLU A 132 -2.66 25.87 -4.83
CA GLU A 132 -2.64 26.78 -3.66
C GLU A 132 -2.81 26.09 -2.29
N ARG A 133 -3.55 24.99 -2.26
CA ARG A 133 -3.82 24.24 -1.01
C ARG A 133 -2.66 23.35 -0.55
N PHE A 134 -1.66 23.11 -1.41
CA PHE A 134 -0.54 22.23 -1.11
C PHE A 134 0.68 23.05 -0.68
N PRO A 135 1.22 22.86 0.53
CA PRO A 135 2.41 23.60 0.96
C PRO A 135 3.68 23.21 0.19
N MET A 136 3.72 21.99 -0.37
CA MET A 136 4.86 21.48 -1.12
C MET A 136 4.46 21.02 -2.52
N VAL A 137 5.27 21.37 -3.52
CA VAL A 137 5.12 20.91 -4.90
C VAL A 137 6.44 20.30 -5.37
N ILE A 138 6.38 19.03 -5.79
CA ILE A 138 7.52 18.34 -6.43
C ILE A 138 7.33 18.49 -7.94
N VAL A 139 8.31 19.08 -8.63
CA VAL A 139 8.24 19.33 -10.07
C VAL A 139 9.29 18.50 -10.79
N GLY A 140 8.86 17.65 -11.73
CA GLY A 140 9.74 17.01 -12.71
C GLY A 140 9.73 17.81 -14.02
N LEU A 141 10.88 18.28 -14.45
CA LEU A 141 11.05 18.96 -15.75
C LEU A 141 11.86 18.06 -16.67
N HIS A 142 11.20 17.50 -17.67
CA HIS A 142 11.73 16.51 -18.59
C HIS A 142 12.12 17.15 -19.93
N THR A 143 13.40 17.04 -20.31
CA THR A 143 13.91 17.57 -21.56
C THR A 143 14.84 16.57 -22.24
N ASP A 144 14.77 16.49 -23.56
CA ASP A 144 15.60 15.62 -24.40
C ASP A 144 16.61 16.37 -25.26
N SER A 145 16.51 17.72 -25.32
CA SER A 145 17.35 18.54 -26.14
C SER A 145 18.74 18.74 -25.53
N ARG A 146 19.75 18.66 -26.40
CA ARG A 146 21.16 18.99 -26.07
C ARG A 146 21.59 20.34 -26.62
N ALA A 147 20.71 21.03 -27.36
CA ALA A 147 21.06 22.26 -28.04
C ALA A 147 20.86 23.51 -27.14
N TRP A 148 21.88 24.32 -27.00
CA TRP A 148 21.75 25.59 -26.27
C TRP A 148 20.83 26.60 -26.99
N ALA A 149 20.71 26.49 -28.32
CA ALA A 149 19.90 27.39 -29.14
C ALA A 149 18.39 27.32 -28.83
N ASP A 150 17.91 26.20 -28.27
CA ASP A 150 16.55 26.01 -27.80
C ASP A 150 16.48 25.96 -26.27
N ASN A 151 17.45 26.53 -25.59
CA ASN A 151 17.57 26.52 -24.13
C ASN A 151 17.53 25.13 -23.53
N TYR A 152 18.19 24.16 -24.18
CA TYR A 152 18.20 22.74 -23.75
C TYR A 152 16.81 22.09 -23.65
N GLY A 153 15.85 22.58 -24.46
CA GLY A 153 14.49 22.09 -24.48
C GLY A 153 13.58 22.65 -23.36
N ILE A 154 14.08 23.60 -22.59
CA ILE A 154 13.32 24.24 -21.51
C ILE A 154 12.54 25.44 -22.06
N SER A 155 11.20 25.38 -22.04
CA SER A 155 10.38 26.48 -22.53
C SER A 155 10.39 27.68 -21.56
N PRO A 156 10.29 28.93 -22.09
CA PRO A 156 10.14 30.11 -21.23
C PRO A 156 8.88 30.03 -20.32
N GLN A 157 7.85 29.37 -20.80
CA GLN A 157 6.59 29.19 -20.06
C GLN A 157 6.77 28.25 -18.86
N ALA A 158 7.52 27.13 -19.03
CA ALA A 158 7.83 26.22 -17.94
C ALA A 158 8.68 26.90 -16.86
N LEU A 159 9.67 27.70 -17.25
CA LEU A 159 10.48 28.49 -16.30
C LEU A 159 9.60 29.47 -15.51
N LEU A 160 8.74 30.22 -16.19
CA LEU A 160 7.83 31.15 -15.52
C LEU A 160 6.87 30.44 -14.55
N PHE A 161 6.38 29.26 -14.92
CA PHE A 161 5.52 28.43 -14.06
C PHE A 161 6.25 28.00 -12.78
N ILE A 162 7.47 27.49 -12.90
CA ILE A 162 8.28 27.05 -11.76
C ILE A 162 8.61 28.25 -10.85
N GLU A 163 8.94 29.41 -11.43
CA GLU A 163 9.22 30.62 -10.68
C GLU A 163 7.99 31.10 -9.88
N GLN A 164 6.81 31.06 -10.49
CA GLN A 164 5.56 31.41 -9.80
C GLN A 164 5.23 30.42 -8.66
N LEU A 165 5.50 29.13 -8.84
CA LEU A 165 5.33 28.14 -7.78
C LEU A 165 6.25 28.43 -6.59
N ARG A 166 7.52 28.74 -6.85
CA ARG A 166 8.50 29.05 -5.79
C ARG A 166 8.13 30.29 -4.97
N ALA A 167 7.40 31.23 -5.55
CA ALA A 167 6.94 32.43 -4.83
C ALA A 167 5.91 32.12 -3.74
N SER A 168 5.23 30.96 -3.78
CA SER A 168 4.10 30.62 -2.89
C SER A 168 4.16 29.24 -2.25
N HIS A 169 5.07 28.36 -2.69
CA HIS A 169 5.18 26.97 -2.24
C HIS A 169 6.63 26.61 -1.90
N GLN A 170 6.82 25.59 -1.07
CA GLN A 170 8.07 24.85 -1.03
C GLN A 170 8.15 24.00 -2.30
N VAL A 171 9.18 24.21 -3.13
CA VAL A 171 9.34 23.49 -4.39
C VAL A 171 10.58 22.62 -4.35
N VAL A 172 10.42 21.33 -4.64
CA VAL A 172 11.54 20.43 -4.99
C VAL A 172 11.52 20.25 -6.49
N LEU A 173 12.59 20.67 -7.17
CA LEU A 173 12.70 20.54 -8.62
C LEU A 173 13.58 19.36 -9.00
N ALA A 174 13.09 18.45 -9.82
CA ALA A 174 13.87 17.42 -10.50
C ALA A 174 14.02 17.80 -11.98
N TYR A 175 15.25 18.07 -12.41
CA TYR A 175 15.55 18.41 -13.78
C TYR A 175 16.25 17.26 -14.50
N PHE A 176 15.65 16.81 -15.59
CA PHE A 176 16.13 15.72 -16.44
C PHE A 176 16.65 16.30 -17.74
N GLY A 177 17.96 16.30 -17.94
CA GLY A 177 18.54 16.86 -19.16
C GLY A 177 19.99 17.28 -19.06
N ASN A 178 20.39 18.10 -20.03
CA ASN A 178 21.77 18.57 -20.16
C ASN A 178 22.23 19.39 -18.95
N VAL A 179 23.45 19.11 -18.43
CA VAL A 179 24.02 19.81 -17.27
C VAL A 179 24.05 21.34 -17.45
N GLN A 180 24.29 21.83 -18.67
CA GLN A 180 24.33 23.28 -18.96
C GLN A 180 22.94 23.95 -18.84
N GLY A 181 21.83 23.18 -18.93
CA GLY A 181 20.48 23.66 -18.67
C GLY A 181 20.27 24.10 -17.22
N LEU A 182 21.08 23.60 -16.28
CA LEU A 182 21.09 24.04 -14.88
C LEU A 182 21.36 25.54 -14.71
N GLY A 183 21.97 26.20 -15.70
CA GLY A 183 22.14 27.64 -15.70
C GLY A 183 20.83 28.46 -15.63
N ASN A 184 19.68 27.83 -15.90
CA ASN A 184 18.37 28.46 -15.74
C ASN A 184 17.86 28.45 -14.28
N PHE A 185 18.54 27.77 -13.35
CA PHE A 185 18.04 27.49 -12.00
C PHE A 185 18.95 28.09 -10.91
N ASP A 186 19.56 29.26 -11.17
CA ASP A 186 20.33 29.97 -10.16
C ASP A 186 19.48 30.31 -8.93
N GLY A 187 19.96 29.92 -7.75
CA GLY A 187 19.24 30.06 -6.49
C GLY A 187 17.95 29.24 -6.38
N TYR A 188 17.72 28.25 -7.26
CA TYR A 188 16.68 27.25 -7.10
C TYR A 188 17.17 26.12 -6.20
N GLY A 189 16.40 25.78 -5.20
CA GLY A 189 16.69 24.64 -4.32
C GLY A 189 15.50 24.24 -3.45
N PRO A 190 15.49 22.95 -3.06
CA PRO A 190 16.40 21.88 -3.51
C PRO A 190 16.17 21.48 -4.97
N LEU A 191 17.23 21.17 -5.67
CA LEU A 191 17.24 20.80 -7.08
C LEU A 191 17.93 19.44 -7.24
N VAL A 192 17.23 18.45 -7.78
CA VAL A 192 17.79 17.15 -8.17
C VAL A 192 18.06 17.17 -9.67
N TRP A 193 19.31 17.00 -10.07
CA TRP A 193 19.67 16.87 -11.47
C TRP A 193 19.91 15.42 -11.87
N ALA A 194 19.32 15.03 -13.00
CA ALA A 194 19.57 13.76 -13.69
C ALA A 194 20.16 14.05 -15.08
N PRO A 195 21.27 13.41 -15.48
CA PRO A 195 21.96 13.70 -16.74
C PRO A 195 21.20 13.28 -18.00
N SER A 196 20.15 12.49 -17.85
CA SER A 196 19.29 12.00 -18.92
C SER A 196 17.86 11.83 -18.46
N ASP A 197 16.93 11.92 -19.40
CA ASP A 197 15.51 11.61 -19.17
C ASP A 197 15.21 10.18 -19.62
N ASN A 198 15.61 9.20 -18.80
CA ASN A 198 15.35 7.79 -19.03
C ASN A 198 14.54 7.19 -17.88
N GLU A 199 14.11 5.94 -18.04
CA GLU A 199 13.30 5.24 -17.05
C GLU A 199 13.98 5.14 -15.68
N ALA A 200 15.28 4.86 -15.63
CA ALA A 200 16.05 4.79 -14.39
C ALA A 200 16.06 6.15 -13.66
N ALA A 201 16.37 7.24 -14.38
CA ALA A 201 16.39 8.58 -13.80
C ALA A 201 15.01 9.00 -13.27
N ARG A 202 13.94 8.75 -14.03
CA ARG A 202 12.55 9.02 -13.62
C ARG A 202 12.11 8.20 -12.42
N SER A 203 12.60 6.97 -12.29
CA SER A 203 12.33 6.10 -11.13
C SER A 203 13.14 6.48 -9.90
N LEU A 204 14.43 6.80 -10.08
CA LEU A 204 15.35 7.02 -8.96
C LEU A 204 15.25 8.44 -8.36
N SER A 205 14.92 9.46 -9.16
CA SER A 205 14.84 10.83 -8.64
C SER A 205 13.78 10.99 -7.54
N PRO A 206 12.55 10.45 -7.64
CA PRO A 206 11.62 10.44 -6.51
C PRO A 206 12.16 9.69 -5.28
N GLN A 207 12.86 8.57 -5.49
CA GLN A 207 13.42 7.77 -4.41
C GLN A 207 14.49 8.54 -3.62
N LEU A 208 15.35 9.30 -4.32
CA LEU A 208 16.29 10.22 -3.69
C LEU A 208 15.57 11.34 -2.94
N ILE A 209 14.56 11.98 -3.56
CA ILE A 209 13.77 13.05 -2.94
C ILE A 209 13.13 12.57 -1.62
N PHE A 210 12.65 11.31 -1.57
CA PHE A 210 12.05 10.75 -0.37
C PHE A 210 13.04 9.99 0.54
N GLY A 211 14.34 10.00 0.23
CA GLY A 211 15.40 9.46 1.09
C GLY A 211 15.42 7.92 1.18
N ALA A 212 15.06 7.24 0.10
CA ALA A 212 15.19 5.78 0.02
C ALA A 212 16.65 5.34 -0.12
N PHE A 213 17.52 6.23 -0.61
CA PHE A 213 18.96 6.08 -0.67
C PHE A 213 19.64 7.47 -0.51
N PRO A 214 20.93 7.52 -0.12
CA PRO A 214 21.63 8.78 0.12
C PRO A 214 21.93 9.54 -1.17
N ALA A 215 21.90 10.88 -1.14
CA ALA A 215 22.45 11.71 -2.20
C ALA A 215 23.97 11.86 -2.01
N HIS A 216 24.74 11.59 -3.04
CA HIS A 216 26.21 11.77 -3.04
C HIS A 216 26.78 12.13 -4.41
N GLY A 217 25.94 12.21 -5.44
CA GLY A 217 26.35 12.56 -6.79
C GLY A 217 26.95 13.97 -6.86
N LYS A 218 27.82 14.17 -7.85
CA LYS A 218 28.56 15.44 -8.08
C LYS A 218 28.45 15.84 -9.53
N LEU A 219 28.34 17.17 -9.79
CA LEU A 219 28.33 17.68 -11.13
C LEU A 219 29.65 17.39 -11.87
N PRO A 220 29.59 16.80 -13.07
CA PRO A 220 30.80 16.45 -13.83
C PRO A 220 31.51 17.67 -14.41
N ALA A 221 30.83 18.82 -14.53
CA ALA A 221 31.33 20.05 -15.10
C ALA A 221 30.66 21.26 -14.46
N GLY A 222 31.35 22.41 -14.49
CA GLY A 222 30.77 23.68 -14.06
C GLY A 222 29.71 24.21 -15.05
N VAL A 223 28.80 25.02 -14.53
CA VAL A 223 27.67 25.61 -15.26
C VAL A 223 27.75 27.13 -15.13
N GLY A 224 28.48 27.78 -16.03
CA GLY A 224 28.71 29.22 -15.95
C GLY A 224 29.29 29.67 -14.60
N GLU A 225 28.68 30.70 -14.01
CA GLU A 225 28.98 31.16 -12.65
C GLU A 225 28.01 30.59 -11.58
N VAL A 226 27.04 29.76 -12.00
CA VAL A 226 25.97 29.26 -11.13
C VAL A 226 26.41 28.06 -10.30
N PHE A 227 27.05 27.08 -10.92
CA PHE A 227 27.53 25.89 -10.24
C PHE A 227 28.96 25.54 -10.60
N GLU A 228 29.79 25.22 -9.62
CA GLU A 228 31.14 24.73 -9.85
C GLU A 228 31.15 23.23 -10.23
N ALA A 229 32.18 22.79 -10.95
CA ALA A 229 32.41 21.36 -11.16
C ALA A 229 32.63 20.67 -9.81
N GLY A 230 32.01 19.52 -9.59
CA GLY A 230 32.03 18.81 -8.31
C GLY A 230 31.00 19.29 -7.27
N ALA A 231 30.17 20.31 -7.60
CA ALA A 231 29.07 20.71 -6.74
C ALA A 231 28.08 19.57 -6.55
N GLY A 232 27.47 19.51 -5.38
CA GLY A 232 26.46 18.48 -5.00
C GLY A 232 26.38 18.36 -3.48
N ASP A 233 25.18 18.34 -2.95
CA ASP A 233 24.89 18.12 -1.54
C ASP A 233 24.84 16.63 -1.23
N THR A 234 25.03 16.27 0.03
CA THR A 234 24.94 14.89 0.52
C THR A 234 23.83 14.77 1.53
N THR A 235 23.13 13.64 1.50
CA THR A 235 22.11 13.30 2.49
C THR A 235 22.28 11.85 2.93
N GLU A 236 21.68 11.51 4.07
CA GLU A 236 21.56 10.12 4.52
C GLU A 236 20.22 9.54 4.05
N ALA A 237 20.16 8.21 3.90
CA ALA A 237 18.90 7.49 3.72
C ALA A 237 18.10 7.50 5.04
N ILE A 238 16.76 7.55 4.93
CA ILE A 238 15.87 7.59 6.09
C ILE A 238 15.01 6.33 6.25
N ASN A 239 15.52 5.18 5.83
CA ASN A 239 14.89 3.86 5.96
C ASN A 239 13.52 3.74 5.26
N ARG A 240 13.33 4.41 4.11
CA ARG A 240 12.21 4.14 3.22
C ARG A 240 12.55 3.04 2.22
N LEU A 241 11.53 2.36 1.73
CA LEU A 241 11.67 1.36 0.69
C LEU A 241 12.36 1.94 -0.55
N LYS A 242 13.37 1.24 -1.05
CA LYS A 242 14.01 1.49 -2.34
C LYS A 242 13.47 0.51 -3.36
N TYR A 243 13.02 0.99 -4.51
CA TYR A 243 12.55 0.16 -5.62
C TYR A 243 13.69 -0.01 -6.61
N THR A 244 14.15 -1.24 -6.81
CA THR A 244 15.36 -1.50 -7.58
C THR A 244 15.26 -2.74 -8.47
N LEU A 245 16.32 -3.01 -9.21
CA LEU A 245 16.46 -4.21 -10.02
C LEU A 245 17.09 -5.34 -9.20
N PRO A 246 16.74 -6.61 -9.46
CA PRO A 246 17.28 -7.78 -8.74
C PRO A 246 18.81 -7.83 -8.67
N GLY A 247 19.49 -7.30 -9.69
CA GLY A 247 20.95 -7.24 -9.78
C GLY A 247 21.63 -6.48 -8.65
N GLU A 248 20.96 -5.49 -8.02
CA GLU A 248 21.49 -4.76 -6.86
C GLU A 248 21.73 -5.68 -5.64
N LEU A 249 20.93 -6.72 -5.53
CA LEU A 249 21.04 -7.73 -4.47
C LEU A 249 21.81 -8.99 -4.93
N GLY A 250 22.47 -8.91 -6.09
CA GLY A 250 23.21 -10.04 -6.67
C GLY A 250 22.31 -11.16 -7.24
N ILE A 251 21.00 -10.90 -7.38
CA ILE A 251 20.05 -11.87 -7.91
C ILE A 251 20.10 -11.85 -9.44
N ASN A 252 20.22 -13.03 -10.05
CA ASN A 252 19.97 -13.17 -11.47
C ASN A 252 18.45 -13.06 -11.74
N PRO A 253 17.97 -12.08 -12.54
CA PRO A 253 16.54 -11.90 -12.79
C PRO A 253 15.82 -13.16 -13.28
N ARG A 254 16.53 -14.05 -14.00
CA ARG A 254 15.96 -15.32 -14.49
C ARG A 254 15.59 -16.31 -13.37
N ASP A 255 16.24 -16.20 -12.21
CA ASP A 255 15.92 -17.07 -11.06
C ASP A 255 14.54 -16.73 -10.49
N LEU A 256 14.01 -15.53 -10.79
CA LEU A 256 12.68 -15.08 -10.39
C LEU A 256 11.58 -15.43 -11.41
N ASP A 257 11.91 -15.88 -12.63
CA ASP A 257 10.94 -16.27 -13.67
C ASP A 257 10.05 -17.44 -13.22
N GLU A 258 10.53 -18.25 -12.26
CA GLU A 258 9.75 -19.32 -11.67
C GLU A 258 8.55 -18.78 -10.89
N ILE A 259 8.64 -17.58 -10.29
CA ILE A 259 7.50 -16.90 -9.62
C ILE A 259 6.39 -16.66 -10.64
N ASP A 260 6.74 -16.09 -11.80
CA ASP A 260 5.79 -15.81 -12.90
C ASP A 260 5.08 -17.11 -13.35
N SER A 261 5.86 -18.19 -13.43
CA SER A 261 5.37 -19.51 -13.81
C SER A 261 4.38 -20.07 -12.78
N ILE A 262 4.69 -20.00 -11.49
CA ILE A 262 3.84 -20.49 -10.39
C ILE A 262 2.51 -19.71 -10.36
N VAL A 263 2.57 -18.39 -10.47
CA VAL A 263 1.35 -17.55 -10.44
C VAL A 263 0.49 -17.82 -11.68
N THR A 264 1.10 -17.91 -12.85
CA THR A 264 0.39 -18.20 -14.11
C THR A 264 -0.25 -19.60 -14.08
N GLU A 265 0.42 -20.60 -13.50
CA GLU A 265 -0.12 -21.93 -13.26
C GLU A 265 -1.38 -21.86 -12.37
N GLY A 266 -1.33 -21.10 -11.27
CA GLY A 266 -2.47 -20.87 -10.38
C GLY A 266 -3.68 -20.25 -11.09
N ILE A 267 -3.45 -19.21 -11.91
CA ILE A 267 -4.51 -18.56 -12.71
C ILE A 267 -5.11 -19.54 -13.71
N ARG A 268 -4.29 -20.29 -14.45
CA ARG A 268 -4.75 -21.31 -15.43
C ARG A 268 -5.52 -22.44 -14.76
N ALA A 269 -5.12 -22.86 -13.58
CA ALA A 269 -5.84 -23.85 -12.77
C ALA A 269 -7.13 -23.30 -12.16
N LYS A 270 -7.40 -22.00 -12.31
CA LYS A 270 -8.51 -21.29 -11.66
C LYS A 270 -8.44 -21.37 -10.13
N ALA A 271 -7.23 -21.23 -9.58
CA ALA A 271 -7.02 -21.11 -8.14
C ALA A 271 -7.33 -19.68 -7.65
N PHE A 272 -7.10 -18.70 -8.49
CA PHE A 272 -7.46 -17.28 -8.33
C PHE A 272 -7.45 -16.58 -9.69
N PRO A 273 -8.26 -15.53 -9.91
CA PRO A 273 -8.31 -14.83 -11.20
C PRO A 273 -7.13 -13.87 -11.40
N GLY A 274 -6.63 -13.26 -10.33
CA GLY A 274 -5.51 -12.33 -10.35
C GLY A 274 -4.75 -12.30 -9.05
N ALA A 275 -3.53 -11.78 -9.09
CA ALA A 275 -2.64 -11.68 -7.93
C ALA A 275 -1.61 -10.56 -8.10
N VAL A 276 -1.11 -10.08 -6.96
CA VAL A 276 0.09 -9.23 -6.87
C VAL A 276 1.11 -9.93 -5.98
N VAL A 277 2.35 -10.00 -6.44
CA VAL A 277 3.50 -10.53 -5.69
C VAL A 277 4.49 -9.40 -5.47
N MET A 278 4.92 -9.22 -4.23
CA MET A 278 5.93 -8.22 -3.87
C MET A 278 6.92 -8.80 -2.87
N ALA A 279 8.21 -8.55 -3.11
CA ALA A 279 9.29 -8.99 -2.23
C ALA A 279 10.33 -7.90 -2.09
N ALA A 280 10.76 -7.68 -0.84
CA ALA A 280 11.86 -6.79 -0.50
C ALA A 280 12.89 -7.52 0.36
N ARG A 281 14.17 -7.11 0.21
CA ARG A 281 15.26 -7.50 1.10
C ARG A 281 16.13 -6.30 1.41
N GLU A 282 16.54 -6.14 2.67
CA GLU A 282 17.35 -5.01 3.11
C GLU A 282 16.71 -3.65 2.74
N GLY A 283 15.38 -3.55 2.85
CA GLY A 283 14.62 -2.36 2.46
C GLY A 283 14.50 -2.13 0.94
N LYS A 284 14.99 -3.05 0.12
CA LYS A 284 15.04 -2.95 -1.35
C LYS A 284 14.00 -3.86 -1.99
N VAL A 285 13.00 -3.27 -2.63
CA VAL A 285 11.98 -3.99 -3.41
C VAL A 285 12.61 -4.43 -4.72
N PHE A 286 12.87 -5.71 -4.88
CA PHE A 286 13.51 -6.30 -6.05
C PHE A 286 12.55 -7.08 -6.95
N TYR A 287 11.34 -7.36 -6.46
CA TYR A 287 10.29 -8.03 -7.22
C TYR A 287 8.93 -7.43 -6.88
N TRP A 288 8.22 -6.92 -7.87
CA TRP A 288 6.86 -6.38 -7.73
C TRP A 288 6.11 -6.51 -9.05
N LYS A 289 5.21 -7.50 -9.15
CA LYS A 289 4.44 -7.79 -10.36
C LYS A 289 2.97 -8.08 -10.05
N ALA A 290 2.12 -7.68 -10.98
CA ALA A 290 0.69 -7.99 -11.01
C ALA A 290 0.40 -9.00 -12.14
N PHE A 291 -0.57 -9.90 -11.91
CA PHE A 291 -0.89 -11.00 -12.80
C PHE A 291 -2.40 -11.19 -12.92
N GLY A 292 -2.87 -11.55 -14.12
CA GLY A 292 -4.26 -11.91 -14.36
C GLY A 292 -5.21 -10.74 -14.35
N HIS A 293 -6.43 -10.97 -13.86
CA HIS A 293 -7.55 -10.02 -13.93
C HIS A 293 -8.34 -10.01 -12.63
N HIS A 294 -9.23 -9.03 -12.48
CA HIS A 294 -10.09 -8.93 -11.29
C HIS A 294 -11.04 -10.11 -11.15
N GLU A 295 -11.50 -10.70 -12.24
CA GLU A 295 -12.46 -11.80 -12.27
C GLU A 295 -12.15 -12.78 -13.41
N TYR A 296 -12.74 -13.98 -13.34
CA TYR A 296 -12.84 -14.89 -14.46
C TYR A 296 -14.01 -14.49 -15.36
N GLY A 297 -13.86 -14.50 -16.68
CA GLY A 297 -14.96 -14.23 -17.58
C GLY A 297 -14.57 -13.94 -19.03
N MET A 298 -15.53 -13.45 -19.85
CA MET A 298 -15.32 -13.18 -21.27
C MET A 298 -14.69 -11.79 -21.47
N GLU A 299 -13.80 -11.68 -22.43
CA GLU A 299 -12.83 -10.62 -22.79
C GLU A 299 -13.29 -9.15 -22.73
N LYS A 300 -14.58 -8.84 -22.67
CA LYS A 300 -15.07 -7.45 -22.80
C LYS A 300 -15.22 -6.66 -21.49
N THR A 301 -15.13 -7.33 -20.34
CA THR A 301 -15.32 -6.70 -19.01
C THR A 301 -14.10 -6.82 -18.09
N TRP A 302 -13.02 -7.41 -18.57
CA TRP A 302 -11.85 -7.70 -17.74
C TRP A 302 -11.06 -6.43 -17.41
N LEU A 303 -11.00 -6.11 -16.13
CA LEU A 303 -9.97 -5.23 -15.61
C LEU A 303 -8.74 -6.09 -15.33
N PRO A 304 -7.58 -5.82 -15.96
CA PRO A 304 -6.33 -6.48 -15.58
C PRO A 304 -5.98 -6.10 -14.15
N THR A 305 -5.40 -7.02 -13.43
CA THR A 305 -4.86 -6.74 -12.11
C THR A 305 -3.67 -5.79 -12.24
N SER A 306 -3.66 -4.75 -11.42
CA SER A 306 -2.62 -3.73 -11.33
C SER A 306 -1.86 -3.82 -10.00
N LYS A 307 -0.61 -3.33 -9.97
CA LYS A 307 0.18 -3.18 -8.73
C LYS A 307 -0.53 -2.31 -7.68
N ASN A 308 -1.34 -1.35 -8.14
CA ASN A 308 -2.06 -0.38 -7.31
C ASN A 308 -3.45 -0.85 -6.88
N ASP A 309 -3.86 -2.05 -7.28
CA ASP A 309 -5.16 -2.60 -6.91
C ASP A 309 -5.25 -2.92 -5.42
N VAL A 310 -6.45 -2.71 -4.89
CA VAL A 310 -6.74 -2.82 -3.46
C VAL A 310 -7.54 -4.09 -3.20
N PHE A 311 -6.99 -4.92 -2.32
CA PHE A 311 -7.54 -6.22 -1.96
C PHE A 311 -8.13 -6.20 -0.54
N ASP A 312 -9.16 -7.00 -0.33
CA ASP A 312 -9.60 -7.37 1.02
C ASP A 312 -8.52 -8.24 1.68
N LEU A 313 -7.89 -7.72 2.71
CA LEU A 313 -6.78 -8.38 3.40
C LEU A 313 -7.23 -9.49 4.35
N ALA A 314 -8.53 -9.63 4.61
CA ALA A 314 -9.10 -10.60 5.55
C ALA A 314 -8.32 -10.58 6.89
N SER A 315 -7.84 -11.74 7.36
CA SER A 315 -7.17 -11.85 8.66
C SER A 315 -5.82 -11.13 8.78
N ILE A 316 -5.25 -10.59 7.71
CA ILE A 316 -4.09 -9.68 7.84
C ILE A 316 -4.49 -8.41 8.63
N THR A 317 -5.79 -8.06 8.67
CA THR A 317 -6.34 -7.02 9.56
C THR A 317 -5.87 -7.20 11.00
N LYS A 318 -5.74 -8.45 11.48
CA LYS A 318 -5.30 -8.75 12.85
C LYS A 318 -3.92 -8.16 13.15
N VAL A 319 -2.98 -8.28 12.19
CA VAL A 319 -1.58 -7.87 12.38
C VAL A 319 -1.27 -6.48 11.84
N ALA A 320 -1.92 -6.05 10.75
CA ALA A 320 -1.68 -4.73 10.16
C ALA A 320 -2.58 -3.61 10.73
N ALA A 321 -3.56 -3.96 11.56
CA ALA A 321 -4.45 -3.01 12.22
C ALA A 321 -4.49 -3.23 13.73
N THR A 322 -5.21 -4.25 14.20
CA THR A 322 -5.48 -4.43 15.63
C THR A 322 -4.21 -4.60 16.45
N LEU A 323 -3.26 -5.37 15.94
CA LEU A 323 -2.00 -5.60 16.65
C LEU A 323 -1.13 -4.35 16.70
N VAL A 324 -0.98 -3.63 15.58
CA VAL A 324 -0.21 -2.38 15.54
C VAL A 324 -0.75 -1.37 16.56
N ALA A 325 -2.08 -1.18 16.63
CA ALA A 325 -2.69 -0.32 17.65
C ALA A 325 -2.51 -0.86 19.07
N THR A 326 -2.51 -2.18 19.26
CA THR A 326 -2.28 -2.80 20.57
C THR A 326 -0.83 -2.61 21.04
N MET A 327 0.14 -2.74 20.13
CA MET A 327 1.56 -2.53 20.40
C MET A 327 1.83 -1.10 20.87
N ASP A 328 1.30 -0.12 20.17
CA ASP A 328 1.44 1.30 20.48
C ASP A 328 0.83 1.65 21.85
N LEU A 329 -0.40 1.21 22.12
CA LEU A 329 -1.05 1.42 23.42
C LEU A 329 -0.38 0.64 24.57
N GLN A 330 0.24 -0.50 24.27
CA GLN A 330 1.02 -1.26 25.26
C GLN A 330 2.33 -0.53 25.59
N GLU A 331 3.02 0.01 24.61
CA GLU A 331 4.23 0.80 24.75
C GLU A 331 3.98 2.08 25.57
N GLU A 332 2.84 2.72 25.34
CA GLU A 332 2.38 3.85 26.16
C GLU A 332 1.98 3.46 27.60
N GLY A 333 2.01 2.17 27.97
CA GLY A 333 1.59 1.65 29.27
C GLY A 333 0.07 1.68 29.52
N LYS A 334 -0.73 1.89 28.47
CA LYS A 334 -2.20 1.92 28.53
C LYS A 334 -2.83 0.52 28.45
N ILE A 335 -2.15 -0.44 27.80
CA ILE A 335 -2.54 -1.84 27.76
C ILE A 335 -1.45 -2.67 28.44
N ASP A 336 -1.82 -3.42 29.48
CA ASP A 336 -0.96 -4.40 30.14
C ASP A 336 -1.35 -5.81 29.63
N LEU A 337 -0.37 -6.55 29.13
CA LEU A 337 -0.55 -7.90 28.57
C LEU A 337 -0.95 -8.94 29.62
N ASP A 338 -0.58 -8.72 30.88
CA ASP A 338 -0.90 -9.55 32.04
C ASP A 338 -2.18 -9.12 32.76
N GLU A 339 -2.81 -8.03 32.32
CA GLU A 339 -4.09 -7.59 32.88
C GLU A 339 -5.26 -8.38 32.29
N LYS A 340 -6.37 -8.37 33.03
CA LYS A 340 -7.59 -9.07 32.69
C LYS A 340 -8.44 -8.30 31.70
N PHE A 341 -9.08 -9.00 30.78
CA PHE A 341 -10.04 -8.42 29.82
C PHE A 341 -11.15 -7.64 30.53
N GLY A 342 -11.67 -8.16 31.67
CA GLY A 342 -12.72 -7.50 32.45
C GLY A 342 -12.30 -6.17 33.07
N THR A 343 -11.00 -5.86 33.17
CA THR A 343 -10.50 -4.56 33.62
C THR A 343 -10.74 -3.49 32.56
N TYR A 344 -10.51 -3.82 31.29
CA TYR A 344 -10.74 -2.91 30.17
C TYR A 344 -12.20 -2.87 29.74
N ILE A 345 -12.92 -4.00 29.84
CA ILE A 345 -14.28 -4.16 29.33
C ILE A 345 -15.26 -4.47 30.48
N PRO A 346 -15.86 -3.45 31.10
CA PRO A 346 -16.78 -3.64 32.23
C PRO A 346 -17.97 -4.57 31.92
N ALA A 347 -18.42 -4.60 30.68
CA ALA A 347 -19.49 -5.51 30.26
C ALA A 347 -19.14 -7.00 30.42
N ALA A 348 -17.87 -7.35 30.45
CA ALA A 348 -17.40 -8.73 30.70
C ALA A 348 -17.45 -9.13 32.19
N ALA A 349 -17.65 -8.19 33.12
CA ALA A 349 -17.54 -8.40 34.56
C ALA A 349 -18.48 -9.51 35.12
N ALA A 350 -19.62 -9.71 34.48
CA ALA A 350 -20.62 -10.73 34.84
C ALA A 350 -20.49 -12.04 34.04
N THR A 351 -19.43 -12.18 33.25
CA THR A 351 -19.22 -13.32 32.33
C THR A 351 -17.97 -14.11 32.69
N ASP A 352 -17.83 -15.30 32.12
CA ASP A 352 -16.62 -16.13 32.24
C ASP A 352 -15.37 -15.52 31.52
N LYS A 353 -15.55 -14.43 30.72
CA LYS A 353 -14.47 -13.69 30.04
C LYS A 353 -13.70 -12.74 30.98
N LYS A 354 -14.26 -12.41 32.14
CA LYS A 354 -13.67 -11.43 33.07
C LYS A 354 -12.20 -11.70 33.38
N GLU A 355 -11.83 -12.96 33.59
CA GLU A 355 -10.51 -13.38 34.06
C GLU A 355 -9.53 -13.75 32.93
N ILE A 356 -9.90 -13.56 31.66
CA ILE A 356 -9.03 -13.83 30.50
C ILE A 356 -7.93 -12.74 30.47
N LEU A 357 -6.67 -13.15 30.32
CA LEU A 357 -5.56 -12.20 30.16
C LEU A 357 -5.47 -11.70 28.72
N ILE A 358 -5.03 -10.46 28.53
CA ILE A 358 -4.85 -9.87 27.20
C ILE A 358 -3.90 -10.74 26.35
N LYS A 359 -2.78 -11.22 26.90
CA LYS A 359 -1.87 -12.13 26.20
C LYS A 359 -2.50 -13.46 25.76
N GLU A 360 -3.48 -13.99 26.49
CA GLU A 360 -4.19 -15.20 26.10
C GLU A 360 -5.13 -14.95 24.91
N ILE A 361 -5.72 -13.75 24.86
CA ILE A 361 -6.53 -13.34 23.69
C ILE A 361 -5.64 -13.26 22.45
N LEU A 362 -4.50 -12.58 22.55
CA LEU A 362 -3.56 -12.38 21.44
C LEU A 362 -2.95 -13.71 20.94
N THR A 363 -2.75 -14.69 21.82
CA THR A 363 -2.18 -15.99 21.44
C THR A 363 -3.22 -17.05 21.08
N HIS A 364 -4.51 -16.68 21.06
CA HIS A 364 -5.63 -17.61 20.81
C HIS A 364 -5.71 -18.77 21.82
N GLN A 365 -5.36 -18.51 23.09
CA GLN A 365 -5.43 -19.48 24.20
C GLN A 365 -6.48 -19.11 25.25
N ALA A 366 -7.28 -18.11 24.97
CA ALA A 366 -8.34 -17.62 25.86
C ALA A 366 -9.55 -18.58 26.02
N GLY A 367 -9.56 -19.72 25.33
CA GLY A 367 -10.70 -20.66 25.33
C GLY A 367 -11.90 -20.19 24.51
N LEU A 368 -11.73 -19.19 23.63
CA LEU A 368 -12.78 -18.69 22.77
C LEU A 368 -13.08 -19.68 21.64
N ILE A 369 -14.37 -19.74 21.20
CA ILE A 369 -14.74 -20.50 20.01
C ILE A 369 -14.20 -19.82 18.75
N PRO A 370 -13.98 -20.55 17.63
CA PRO A 370 -13.39 -20.00 16.41
C PRO A 370 -14.15 -18.79 15.83
N PHE A 371 -15.48 -18.91 15.67
CA PHE A 371 -16.34 -17.85 15.15
C PHE A 371 -17.82 -18.14 15.50
N ILE A 372 -18.68 -17.12 15.36
CA ILE A 372 -20.13 -17.19 15.50
C ILE A 372 -20.76 -16.79 14.15
N ARG A 373 -21.75 -17.57 13.67
CA ARG A 373 -22.47 -17.29 12.43
C ARG A 373 -23.63 -16.32 12.66
N PHE A 374 -23.33 -15.09 13.06
CA PHE A 374 -24.33 -14.05 13.38
C PHE A 374 -25.33 -13.80 12.25
N TRP A 375 -24.92 -13.97 10.99
CA TRP A 375 -25.75 -13.73 9.82
C TRP A 375 -26.91 -14.72 9.69
N VAL A 376 -26.80 -15.94 10.21
CA VAL A 376 -27.86 -16.96 10.10
C VAL A 376 -29.12 -16.51 10.83
N PRO A 377 -29.14 -16.28 12.16
CA PRO A 377 -30.31 -15.77 12.85
C PRO A 377 -30.74 -14.37 12.40
N ALA A 378 -29.79 -13.55 11.94
CA ALA A 378 -30.09 -12.20 11.46
C ALA A 378 -30.97 -12.21 10.20
N LEU A 379 -30.76 -13.15 9.26
CA LEU A 379 -31.58 -13.32 8.07
C LEU A 379 -33.02 -13.76 8.39
N GLU A 380 -33.22 -14.51 9.47
CA GLU A 380 -34.50 -14.98 9.90
C GLU A 380 -35.27 -13.94 10.73
N THR A 381 -34.59 -12.87 11.18
CA THR A 381 -35.18 -11.84 12.04
C THR A 381 -35.65 -10.66 11.22
N GLN A 382 -36.95 -10.39 11.22
CA GLN A 382 -37.51 -9.26 10.49
C GLN A 382 -36.97 -7.91 11.01
N GLY A 383 -36.59 -7.02 10.09
CA GLY A 383 -36.15 -5.66 10.40
C GLY A 383 -34.67 -5.52 10.78
N VAL A 384 -33.88 -6.60 10.79
CA VAL A 384 -32.43 -6.52 10.98
C VAL A 384 -31.74 -5.90 9.78
N PHE A 385 -32.20 -6.22 8.57
CA PHE A 385 -31.68 -5.65 7.33
C PHE A 385 -32.73 -4.79 6.63
N SER A 386 -32.23 -3.79 5.89
CA SER A 386 -33.02 -2.90 5.00
C SER A 386 -32.31 -2.79 3.64
N SER A 387 -33.09 -2.62 2.56
CA SER A 387 -32.55 -2.30 1.23
C SER A 387 -31.93 -0.91 1.14
N ASP A 388 -32.35 -0.01 2.02
CA ASP A 388 -31.98 1.39 1.98
C ASP A 388 -31.29 1.83 3.28
N SER A 389 -30.30 2.71 3.15
CA SER A 389 -29.68 3.37 4.29
C SER A 389 -30.66 4.30 4.98
N SER A 390 -30.67 4.28 6.30
CA SER A 390 -31.52 5.14 7.13
C SER A 390 -30.87 5.38 8.50
N ALA A 391 -31.45 6.25 9.32
CA ALA A 391 -31.00 6.46 10.70
C ALA A 391 -31.07 5.17 11.54
N ASN A 392 -31.97 4.24 11.21
CA ASN A 392 -32.11 2.95 11.89
C ASN A 392 -31.23 1.85 11.26
N HIS A 393 -30.83 2.00 10.00
CA HIS A 393 -30.00 1.04 9.25
C HIS A 393 -28.84 1.80 8.56
N PRO A 394 -27.88 2.37 9.33
CA PRO A 394 -26.85 3.22 8.77
C PRO A 394 -25.66 2.47 8.18
N TYR A 395 -25.45 1.21 8.59
CA TYR A 395 -24.23 0.49 8.24
C TYR A 395 -24.45 -0.44 7.03
N ARG A 396 -23.67 -0.21 6.00
CA ARG A 396 -23.66 -1.01 4.78
C ARG A 396 -23.05 -2.38 5.05
N VAL A 397 -23.71 -3.45 4.65
CA VAL A 397 -23.22 -4.83 4.66
C VAL A 397 -22.83 -5.27 3.24
N ALA A 398 -23.59 -4.82 2.25
CA ALA A 398 -23.35 -4.97 0.82
C ALA A 398 -24.22 -3.97 0.02
N GLU A 399 -24.21 -4.02 -1.31
CA GLU A 399 -25.09 -3.22 -2.16
C GLU A 399 -26.55 -3.52 -1.83
N GLY A 400 -27.34 -2.46 -1.56
CA GLY A 400 -28.75 -2.63 -1.20
C GLY A 400 -28.98 -3.48 0.05
N MET A 401 -28.02 -3.57 0.97
CA MET A 401 -28.16 -4.29 2.23
C MET A 401 -27.50 -3.52 3.38
N TYR A 402 -28.31 -3.00 4.28
CA TYR A 402 -27.89 -2.19 5.43
C TYR A 402 -28.41 -2.82 6.72
N ILE A 403 -27.57 -2.85 7.77
CA ILE A 403 -27.91 -3.47 9.06
C ILE A 403 -28.36 -2.43 10.07
N GLN A 404 -29.21 -2.87 11.00
CA GLN A 404 -29.73 -2.11 12.11
C GLN A 404 -28.59 -1.53 12.97
N LYS A 405 -28.70 -0.25 13.37
CA LYS A 405 -27.69 0.54 14.04
C LYS A 405 -27.05 -0.13 15.25
N ASP A 406 -27.88 -0.72 16.12
CA ASP A 406 -27.42 -1.23 17.41
C ASP A 406 -27.24 -2.76 17.40
N TYR A 407 -27.40 -3.43 16.23
CA TYR A 407 -27.36 -4.89 16.14
C TYR A 407 -26.01 -5.48 16.63
N PHE A 408 -24.90 -4.84 16.27
CA PHE A 408 -23.60 -5.27 16.75
C PHE A 408 -23.54 -5.24 18.28
N LYS A 409 -23.94 -4.15 18.91
CA LYS A 409 -23.83 -3.94 20.35
C LYS A 409 -24.83 -4.81 21.15
N GLU A 410 -26.09 -4.81 20.72
CA GLU A 410 -27.18 -5.42 21.48
C GLU A 410 -27.32 -6.95 21.24
N VAL A 411 -26.83 -7.44 20.10
CA VAL A 411 -26.95 -8.85 19.73
C VAL A 411 -25.59 -9.51 19.63
N MET A 412 -24.74 -9.09 18.68
CA MET A 412 -23.48 -9.79 18.40
C MET A 412 -22.52 -9.74 19.60
N TRP A 413 -22.32 -8.55 20.15
CA TRP A 413 -21.41 -8.35 21.30
C TRP A 413 -21.89 -9.11 22.54
N LYS A 414 -23.20 -9.07 22.81
CA LYS A 414 -23.80 -9.81 23.92
C LYS A 414 -23.61 -11.31 23.74
N GLU A 415 -23.89 -11.86 22.56
CA GLU A 415 -23.69 -13.28 22.24
C GLU A 415 -22.22 -13.70 22.40
N MET A 416 -21.25 -12.88 21.97
CA MET A 416 -19.83 -13.14 22.17
C MET A 416 -19.46 -13.20 23.65
N LEU A 417 -20.01 -12.33 24.49
CA LEU A 417 -19.77 -12.32 25.93
C LEU A 417 -20.45 -13.49 26.67
N GLU A 418 -21.61 -13.93 26.21
CA GLU A 418 -22.40 -15.01 26.83
C GLU A 418 -21.99 -16.43 26.37
N THR A 419 -21.35 -16.54 25.19
CA THR A 419 -20.90 -17.85 24.66
C THR A 419 -19.88 -18.49 25.61
N PRO A 420 -20.09 -19.71 26.11
CA PRO A 420 -19.21 -20.35 27.10
C PRO A 420 -17.78 -20.53 26.56
N LEU A 421 -16.81 -20.36 27.44
CA LEU A 421 -15.42 -20.69 27.13
C LEU A 421 -15.23 -22.19 26.97
N ARG A 422 -14.30 -22.57 26.09
CA ARG A 422 -13.71 -23.90 25.98
C ARG A 422 -12.52 -24.05 26.95
N SER A 423 -11.68 -25.06 26.71
CA SER A 423 -10.45 -25.25 27.48
C SER A 423 -9.51 -24.04 27.33
N ARG A 424 -9.41 -23.20 28.34
CA ARG A 424 -8.46 -22.08 28.42
C ARG A 424 -7.04 -22.64 28.50
N GLY A 425 -6.09 -22.01 27.83
CA GLY A 425 -4.70 -22.45 27.72
C GLY A 425 -4.42 -23.31 26.48
N GLU A 426 -5.44 -23.91 25.86
CA GLU A 426 -5.29 -24.62 24.59
C GLU A 426 -5.34 -23.66 23.41
N TYR A 427 -4.49 -23.87 22.41
CA TYR A 427 -4.50 -23.07 21.19
C TYR A 427 -5.71 -23.40 20.32
N VAL A 428 -6.62 -22.46 20.18
CA VAL A 428 -7.76 -22.50 19.25
C VAL A 428 -7.86 -21.16 18.52
N TYR A 429 -7.49 -21.13 17.24
CA TYR A 429 -7.61 -19.92 16.43
C TYR A 429 -9.06 -19.39 16.47
N SER A 430 -9.22 -18.13 16.89
CA SER A 430 -10.52 -17.52 17.11
C SER A 430 -10.57 -16.09 16.57
N ASP A 431 -11.55 -15.80 15.74
CA ASP A 431 -11.84 -14.43 15.30
C ASP A 431 -12.38 -13.56 16.44
N LEU A 432 -13.07 -14.19 17.43
CA LEU A 432 -13.57 -13.49 18.62
C LEU A 432 -12.46 -12.79 19.39
N SER A 433 -11.25 -13.37 19.41
CA SER A 433 -10.06 -12.76 20.01
C SER A 433 -9.84 -11.32 19.55
N MET A 434 -10.01 -11.08 18.26
CA MET A 434 -9.73 -9.75 17.69
C MET A 434 -10.94 -8.80 17.73
N TYR A 435 -12.15 -9.31 17.87
CA TYR A 435 -13.29 -8.47 18.29
C TYR A 435 -13.05 -7.91 19.69
N PHE A 436 -12.56 -8.77 20.60
CA PHE A 436 -12.25 -8.37 21.97
C PHE A 436 -11.09 -7.39 22.03
N MET A 437 -10.00 -7.64 21.29
CA MET A 437 -8.87 -6.72 21.23
C MET A 437 -9.25 -5.37 20.61
N ARG A 438 -10.07 -5.36 19.54
CA ARG A 438 -10.62 -4.11 19.02
C ARG A 438 -11.36 -3.33 20.10
N ALA A 439 -12.22 -3.99 20.88
CA ALA A 439 -12.97 -3.32 21.95
C ALA A 439 -12.03 -2.74 23.03
N VAL A 440 -10.96 -3.47 23.39
CA VAL A 440 -9.93 -2.97 24.33
C VAL A 440 -9.21 -1.75 23.76
N VAL A 441 -8.78 -1.82 22.50
CA VAL A 441 -8.13 -0.68 21.81
C VAL A 441 -9.03 0.55 21.79
N GLU A 442 -10.30 0.39 21.38
CA GLU A 442 -11.26 1.50 21.28
C GLU A 442 -11.62 2.10 22.65
N GLU A 443 -11.73 1.27 23.68
CA GLU A 443 -11.98 1.73 25.06
C GLU A 443 -10.78 2.53 25.61
N VAL A 444 -9.57 2.02 25.42
CA VAL A 444 -8.34 2.61 25.92
C VAL A 444 -7.96 3.87 25.15
N ALA A 445 -8.11 3.87 23.83
CA ALA A 445 -7.83 5.01 22.97
C ALA A 445 -8.91 6.11 23.07
N GLY A 446 -10.14 5.76 23.47
CA GLY A 446 -11.28 6.68 23.49
C GLY A 446 -11.83 7.04 22.11
N GLU A 447 -11.43 6.30 21.06
CA GLU A 447 -11.86 6.51 19.68
C GLU A 447 -11.91 5.19 18.92
N ARG A 448 -12.58 5.20 17.75
CA ARG A 448 -12.65 4.03 16.87
C ARG A 448 -11.26 3.67 16.33
N ILE A 449 -11.00 2.36 16.20
CA ILE A 449 -9.72 1.82 15.74
C ILE A 449 -9.29 2.35 14.37
N ASP A 450 -10.21 2.57 13.44
CA ASP A 450 -9.88 3.08 12.10
C ASP A 450 -9.39 4.55 12.13
N HIS A 451 -9.93 5.36 13.04
CA HIS A 451 -9.46 6.74 13.26
C HIS A 451 -8.09 6.75 13.93
N TYR A 452 -7.92 5.93 14.98
CA TYR A 452 -6.66 5.77 15.69
C TYR A 452 -5.52 5.39 14.74
N LEU A 453 -5.70 4.29 13.98
CA LEU A 453 -4.71 3.81 13.02
C LEU A 453 -4.42 4.82 11.90
N SER A 454 -5.45 5.50 11.41
CA SER A 454 -5.28 6.54 10.39
C SER A 454 -4.42 7.70 10.90
N ARG A 455 -4.61 8.11 12.16
CA ARG A 455 -3.91 9.24 12.77
C ARG A 455 -2.47 8.89 13.15
N GLU A 456 -2.26 7.76 13.80
CA GLU A 456 -0.94 7.41 14.35
C GLU A 456 -0.02 6.73 13.33
N PHE A 457 -0.58 5.95 12.39
CA PHE A 457 0.20 5.13 11.48
C PHE A 457 -0.04 5.43 10.00
N TYR A 458 -1.27 5.22 9.47
CA TYR A 458 -1.45 5.15 8.02
C TYR A 458 -1.16 6.46 7.32
N ARG A 459 -1.66 7.57 7.84
CA ARG A 459 -1.39 8.90 7.24
C ARG A 459 0.07 9.34 7.43
N PRO A 460 0.68 9.23 8.61
CA PRO A 460 2.11 9.59 8.79
C PRO A 460 3.07 8.72 7.97
N LEU A 461 2.74 7.44 7.74
CA LEU A 461 3.49 6.54 6.87
C LEU A 461 3.30 6.83 5.38
N GLY A 462 2.37 7.72 5.01
CA GLY A 462 2.07 8.05 3.62
C GLY A 462 1.24 7.00 2.88
N LEU A 463 0.53 6.11 3.62
CA LEU A 463 -0.25 5.04 3.01
C LEU A 463 -1.48 5.61 2.29
N SER A 464 -1.62 5.29 1.02
CA SER A 464 -2.66 5.87 0.16
C SER A 464 -3.95 5.07 0.13
N THR A 465 -3.85 3.74 0.27
CA THR A 465 -4.95 2.80 0.07
C THR A 465 -5.37 2.08 1.34
N MET A 466 -4.43 1.90 2.30
CA MET A 466 -4.70 1.13 3.51
C MET A 466 -5.79 1.77 4.37
N GLY A 467 -6.74 0.94 4.80
CA GLY A 467 -7.82 1.34 5.71
C GLY A 467 -9.10 0.57 5.49
N PHE A 468 -10.08 0.89 6.33
CA PHE A 468 -11.41 0.28 6.28
C PHE A 468 -12.32 1.02 5.29
N LEU A 469 -13.44 0.39 4.92
CA LEU A 469 -14.50 0.98 4.11
C LEU A 469 -14.00 1.60 2.79
N PRO A 470 -13.29 0.87 1.93
CA PRO A 470 -12.59 1.43 0.77
C PRO A 470 -13.53 2.09 -0.23
N ARG A 471 -14.78 1.65 -0.36
CA ARG A 471 -15.78 2.24 -1.29
C ARG A 471 -16.05 3.72 -1.05
N TYR A 472 -15.82 4.23 0.16
CA TYR A 472 -16.00 5.65 0.51
C TYR A 472 -14.75 6.49 0.28
N ARG A 473 -13.61 5.85 -0.09
CA ARG A 473 -12.30 6.50 -0.19
C ARG A 473 -11.62 6.34 -1.53
N LEU A 474 -11.91 5.24 -2.24
CA LEU A 474 -11.18 4.82 -3.43
C LEU A 474 -12.14 4.58 -4.62
N PRO A 475 -11.66 4.74 -5.86
CA PRO A 475 -12.42 4.40 -7.05
C PRO A 475 -12.76 2.90 -7.08
N LEU A 476 -13.98 2.54 -7.48
CA LEU A 476 -14.39 1.13 -7.58
C LEU A 476 -13.54 0.32 -8.56
N THR A 477 -12.97 0.97 -9.57
CA THR A 477 -12.09 0.34 -10.56
C THR A 477 -10.75 -0.11 -9.99
N GLN A 478 -10.36 0.42 -8.83
CA GLN A 478 -9.14 0.03 -8.11
C GLN A 478 -9.41 -1.11 -7.10
N LEU A 479 -10.68 -1.39 -6.80
CA LEU A 479 -11.05 -2.41 -5.83
C LEU A 479 -11.18 -3.76 -6.53
N VAL A 480 -10.50 -4.79 -5.98
CA VAL A 480 -10.60 -6.15 -6.50
C VAL A 480 -11.81 -6.84 -5.89
N PRO A 481 -12.75 -7.38 -6.72
CA PRO A 481 -13.90 -8.10 -6.19
C PRO A 481 -13.45 -9.37 -5.46
N THR A 482 -14.15 -9.72 -4.38
CA THR A 482 -13.92 -10.94 -3.63
C THR A 482 -14.87 -12.04 -4.10
N GLU A 483 -15.76 -12.52 -3.25
CA GLU A 483 -16.67 -13.65 -3.52
C GLU A 483 -17.94 -13.18 -4.24
N ASN A 484 -18.47 -14.02 -5.13
CA ASN A 484 -19.88 -13.94 -5.49
C ASN A 484 -20.68 -14.68 -4.41
N ASP A 485 -21.06 -13.94 -3.37
CA ASP A 485 -21.73 -14.47 -2.18
C ASP A 485 -23.14 -15.00 -2.56
N THR A 486 -23.33 -16.32 -2.43
CA THR A 486 -24.56 -17.01 -2.81
C THR A 486 -25.37 -17.52 -1.60
N TYR A 487 -24.99 -17.16 -0.38
CA TYR A 487 -25.61 -17.68 0.84
C TYR A 487 -26.03 -16.62 1.86
N PHE A 488 -25.42 -15.41 1.84
CA PHE A 488 -25.75 -14.32 2.76
C PHE A 488 -26.21 -13.07 2.02
N ARG A 489 -25.34 -12.46 1.18
CA ARG A 489 -25.60 -11.16 0.52
C ARG A 489 -26.13 -11.30 -0.91
N MET A 490 -26.06 -12.51 -1.49
CA MET A 490 -26.60 -12.89 -2.80
C MET A 490 -26.10 -12.02 -3.95
N GLN A 491 -24.80 -11.59 -3.90
CA GLN A 491 -24.20 -10.72 -4.89
C GLN A 491 -22.67 -10.80 -4.90
N LEU A 492 -22.05 -10.26 -5.98
CA LEU A 492 -20.61 -10.07 -6.03
C LEU A 492 -20.18 -8.98 -5.04
N LEU A 493 -19.21 -9.28 -4.20
CA LEU A 493 -18.67 -8.34 -3.21
C LEU A 493 -17.54 -7.54 -3.83
N LEU A 494 -17.73 -6.21 -3.93
CA LEU A 494 -16.75 -5.26 -4.46
C LEU A 494 -16.54 -4.13 -3.45
N GLY A 495 -15.43 -4.17 -2.71
CA GLY A 495 -15.10 -3.19 -1.67
C GLY A 495 -16.02 -3.23 -0.44
N ASP A 496 -16.92 -4.20 -0.37
CA ASP A 496 -17.60 -4.62 0.85
C ASP A 496 -16.82 -5.77 1.46
N VAL A 497 -16.59 -5.76 2.78
CA VAL A 497 -15.73 -6.75 3.42
C VAL A 497 -16.27 -8.17 3.26
N HIS A 498 -15.40 -9.11 2.91
CA HIS A 498 -15.77 -10.51 2.68
C HIS A 498 -16.31 -11.17 3.93
N ASP A 499 -15.65 -11.02 5.08
CA ASP A 499 -16.08 -11.61 6.34
C ASP A 499 -17.47 -11.11 6.76
N GLN A 500 -18.39 -12.06 7.01
CA GLN A 500 -19.78 -11.75 7.29
C GLN A 500 -19.95 -11.03 8.64
N GLY A 501 -19.20 -11.44 9.66
CA GLY A 501 -19.24 -10.84 10.98
C GLY A 501 -18.68 -9.42 10.98
N ALA A 502 -17.58 -9.18 10.26
CA ALA A 502 -17.02 -7.85 10.08
C ALA A 502 -17.96 -6.94 9.29
N ALA A 503 -18.64 -7.46 8.24
CA ALA A 503 -19.65 -6.71 7.49
C ALA A 503 -20.82 -6.30 8.39
N MET A 504 -21.34 -7.21 9.24
CA MET A 504 -22.40 -6.92 10.21
C MET A 504 -21.96 -6.00 11.34
N ALA A 505 -20.63 -5.91 11.61
CA ALA A 505 -20.05 -4.93 12.52
C ALA A 505 -19.83 -3.54 11.88
N GLY A 506 -20.42 -3.31 10.70
CA GLY A 506 -20.30 -2.05 9.98
C GLY A 506 -19.05 -1.92 9.10
N GLY A 507 -18.38 -3.03 8.77
CA GLY A 507 -17.20 -3.08 7.90
C GLY A 507 -15.88 -2.74 8.60
N ILE A 508 -15.92 -2.41 9.89
CA ILE A 508 -14.73 -2.10 10.71
C ILE A 508 -14.67 -3.12 11.84
N SER A 509 -13.70 -4.03 11.78
CA SER A 509 -13.54 -5.04 12.81
C SER A 509 -12.07 -5.32 13.11
N GLY A 510 -11.79 -5.97 14.25
CA GLY A 510 -10.41 -6.26 14.64
C GLY A 510 -9.80 -7.47 13.92
N HIS A 511 -10.63 -8.35 13.37
CA HIS A 511 -10.17 -9.61 12.75
C HIS A 511 -10.19 -9.58 11.21
N ALA A 512 -10.96 -8.68 10.60
CA ALA A 512 -11.13 -8.51 9.16
C ALA A 512 -11.67 -7.11 8.85
N GLY A 513 -11.68 -6.70 7.58
CA GLY A 513 -12.23 -5.44 7.09
C GLY A 513 -11.19 -4.43 6.66
N LEU A 514 -9.89 -4.70 6.85
CA LEU A 514 -8.82 -3.88 6.31
C LEU A 514 -8.62 -4.19 4.82
N PHE A 515 -8.50 -3.14 4.02
CA PHE A 515 -8.17 -3.21 2.61
C PHE A 515 -6.86 -2.46 2.34
N SER A 516 -6.06 -2.94 1.39
CA SER A 516 -4.82 -2.29 0.98
C SER A 516 -4.33 -2.80 -0.37
N ASN A 517 -3.44 -2.04 -1.01
CA ASN A 517 -2.55 -2.54 -2.04
C ASN A 517 -1.31 -3.20 -1.43
N SER A 518 -0.46 -3.77 -2.29
CA SER A 518 0.76 -4.46 -1.82
C SER A 518 1.82 -3.48 -1.30
N ASN A 519 1.90 -2.27 -1.84
CA ASN A 519 2.89 -1.27 -1.44
C ASN A 519 2.66 -0.78 -0.01
N ASP A 520 1.44 -0.37 0.31
CA ASP A 520 1.11 0.11 1.65
C ASP A 520 1.30 -1.00 2.70
N LEU A 521 0.97 -2.25 2.33
CA LEU A 521 1.22 -3.40 3.20
C LEU A 521 2.73 -3.69 3.35
N MET A 522 3.52 -3.48 2.29
CA MET A 522 4.99 -3.62 2.33
C MET A 522 5.62 -2.58 3.28
N VAL A 523 5.11 -1.35 3.29
CA VAL A 523 5.56 -0.30 4.23
C VAL A 523 5.34 -0.73 5.68
N ILE A 524 4.17 -1.30 6.01
CA ILE A 524 3.92 -1.86 7.36
C ILE A 524 4.89 -3.00 7.66
N GLY A 525 5.10 -3.91 6.72
CA GLY A 525 6.05 -5.03 6.90
C GLY A 525 7.48 -4.54 7.12
N GLN A 526 7.93 -3.55 6.35
CA GLN A 526 9.27 -2.98 6.47
C GLN A 526 9.44 -2.18 7.76
N MET A 527 8.43 -1.41 8.18
CA MET A 527 8.42 -0.74 9.48
C MET A 527 8.63 -1.75 10.62
N LEU A 528 7.88 -2.84 10.60
CA LEU A 528 8.03 -3.90 11.61
C LEU A 528 9.40 -4.59 11.52
N LEU A 529 9.91 -4.85 10.31
CA LEU A 529 11.25 -5.43 10.10
C LEU A 529 12.35 -4.53 10.69
N ASN A 530 12.20 -3.21 10.54
CA ASN A 530 13.13 -2.20 11.06
C ASN A 530 12.92 -1.89 12.56
N GLY A 531 12.23 -2.73 13.33
CA GLY A 531 11.96 -2.49 14.74
C GLY A 531 11.14 -1.22 14.99
N GLY A 532 10.15 -0.97 14.14
CA GLY A 532 9.25 0.19 14.24
C GLY A 532 9.72 1.47 13.57
N LEU A 533 10.91 1.50 12.97
CA LEU A 533 11.49 2.67 12.30
C LEU A 533 11.10 2.70 10.81
N TYR A 534 10.58 3.83 10.31
CA TYR A 534 10.35 4.05 8.88
C TYR A 534 10.33 5.54 8.54
N GLY A 535 10.96 5.93 7.43
CA GLY A 535 10.97 7.32 6.95
C GLY A 535 11.61 8.32 7.93
N GLY A 536 12.58 7.88 8.72
CA GLY A 536 13.25 8.68 9.75
C GLY A 536 12.45 8.88 11.04
N ARG A 537 11.28 8.23 11.19
CA ARG A 537 10.44 8.30 12.37
C ARG A 537 10.30 6.93 13.03
N GLN A 538 10.47 6.89 14.36
CA GLN A 538 10.13 5.74 15.22
C GLN A 538 8.62 5.75 15.45
N TYR A 539 7.93 4.68 15.01
CA TYR A 539 6.49 4.48 15.19
C TYR A 539 6.20 3.51 16.33
N LEU A 540 7.10 2.57 16.59
CA LEU A 540 7.07 1.61 17.68
C LEU A 540 8.51 1.41 18.14
N GLU A 541 8.73 1.19 19.43
CA GLU A 541 10.06 0.85 19.92
C GLU A 541 10.46 -0.58 19.49
N SER A 542 11.76 -0.80 19.29
CA SER A 542 12.29 -2.08 18.82
C SER A 542 11.97 -3.22 19.78
N GLU A 543 12.06 -2.95 21.07
CA GLU A 543 11.74 -3.86 22.15
C GLU A 543 10.27 -4.29 22.14
N THR A 544 9.37 -3.39 21.73
CA THR A 544 7.94 -3.69 21.58
C THR A 544 7.72 -4.67 20.43
N VAL A 545 8.35 -4.44 19.27
CA VAL A 545 8.25 -5.36 18.12
C VAL A 545 8.81 -6.75 18.51
N GLU A 546 9.95 -6.81 19.19
CA GLU A 546 10.56 -8.05 19.66
C GLU A 546 9.66 -8.78 20.68
N LEU A 547 9.09 -8.06 21.65
CA LEU A 547 8.17 -8.60 22.63
C LEU A 547 6.97 -9.29 21.96
N PHE A 548 6.37 -8.63 20.98
CA PHE A 548 5.19 -9.16 20.29
C PHE A 548 5.54 -10.30 19.30
N ASN A 549 6.75 -10.36 18.78
CA ASN A 549 7.23 -11.47 17.96
C ASN A 549 7.61 -12.71 18.81
N THR A 550 7.95 -12.53 20.09
CA THR A 550 8.38 -13.61 20.98
C THR A 550 7.19 -14.44 21.47
N PRO A 551 7.17 -15.78 21.28
CA PRO A 551 6.12 -16.63 21.82
C PRO A 551 6.13 -16.63 23.35
N PRO A 552 5.04 -16.20 24.02
CA PRO A 552 4.99 -16.15 25.49
C PRO A 552 4.75 -17.53 26.14
N TYR A 553 4.34 -18.53 25.36
CA TYR A 553 4.01 -19.88 25.83
C TYR A 553 4.81 -20.95 25.08
N LYS A 554 5.41 -21.89 25.79
CA LYS A 554 6.26 -22.95 25.21
C LYS A 554 5.55 -23.86 24.22
N ASP A 555 4.26 -24.12 24.45
CA ASP A 555 3.46 -25.05 23.65
C ASP A 555 2.69 -24.34 22.52
N ASN A 556 2.95 -23.05 22.32
CA ASN A 556 2.35 -22.25 21.26
C ASN A 556 3.43 -21.51 20.46
N ARG A 557 3.43 -21.72 19.15
CA ARG A 557 4.40 -21.09 18.24
C ARG A 557 4.14 -19.60 18.04
N ARG A 558 2.92 -19.12 18.33
CA ARG A 558 2.53 -17.73 18.06
C ARG A 558 3.24 -16.74 18.96
N GLY A 559 3.66 -15.63 18.36
CA GLY A 559 3.90 -14.41 19.10
C GLY A 559 2.58 -13.80 19.63
N LEU A 560 2.65 -12.66 20.24
CA LEU A 560 1.47 -11.93 20.71
C LEU A 560 0.72 -11.35 19.51
N GLY A 561 -0.14 -12.16 18.89
CA GLY A 561 -0.94 -11.84 17.70
C GLY A 561 -0.34 -12.30 16.37
N PHE A 562 0.96 -12.32 16.22
CA PHE A 562 1.63 -12.79 15.00
C PHE A 562 1.52 -14.31 14.84
N ASP A 563 1.32 -14.77 13.62
CA ASP A 563 1.58 -16.16 13.23
C ASP A 563 3.07 -16.35 12.94
N LYS A 564 3.61 -17.53 13.26
CA LYS A 564 5.00 -17.91 13.04
C LYS A 564 5.08 -19.28 12.36
N PRO A 565 6.21 -19.63 11.72
CA PRO A 565 6.42 -20.97 11.18
C PRO A 565 6.21 -22.05 12.25
N ARG A 566 5.61 -23.17 11.86
CA ARG A 566 5.62 -24.34 12.74
C ARG A 566 7.04 -24.86 12.85
N PRO A 567 7.54 -25.20 14.06
CA PRO A 567 8.88 -25.72 14.25
C PRO A 567 9.05 -27.16 13.72
N ASP A 568 8.35 -27.48 12.66
CA ASP A 568 8.38 -28.76 11.96
C ASP A 568 9.05 -28.54 10.59
N PRO A 569 10.24 -29.15 10.34
CA PRO A 569 10.93 -29.04 9.06
C PRO A 569 10.11 -29.48 7.85
N SER A 570 9.05 -30.28 8.07
CA SER A 570 8.14 -30.69 6.99
C SER A 570 7.07 -29.66 6.67
N SER A 571 6.91 -28.61 7.48
CA SER A 571 5.92 -27.57 7.23
C SER A 571 6.26 -26.75 5.97
N ALA A 572 5.23 -26.24 5.30
CA ALA A 572 5.40 -25.55 4.01
C ALA A 572 6.32 -24.32 4.10
N LEU A 573 6.22 -23.53 5.19
CA LEU A 573 7.08 -22.35 5.40
C LEU A 573 8.54 -22.76 5.64
N MET A 574 8.79 -23.74 6.51
CA MET A 574 10.17 -24.21 6.75
C MET A 574 10.81 -24.81 5.49
N LYS A 575 10.04 -25.53 4.66
CA LYS A 575 10.49 -26.00 3.35
C LYS A 575 10.76 -24.87 2.36
N ALA A 576 10.11 -23.72 2.53
CA ALA A 576 10.37 -22.52 1.74
C ALA A 576 11.72 -21.85 2.10
N GLY A 577 12.30 -22.18 3.26
CA GLY A 577 13.61 -21.67 3.69
C GLY A 577 13.55 -20.46 4.62
N VAL A 578 12.37 -20.17 5.20
CA VAL A 578 12.22 -19.05 6.16
C VAL A 578 12.94 -19.37 7.48
N SER A 579 13.31 -18.33 8.21
CA SER A 579 13.87 -18.48 9.56
C SER A 579 12.78 -18.80 10.59
N PRO A 580 13.14 -19.36 11.76
CA PRO A 580 12.21 -19.51 12.89
C PRO A 580 11.68 -18.18 13.43
N GLU A 581 12.41 -17.09 13.20
CA GLU A 581 12.03 -15.75 13.67
C GLU A 581 11.03 -15.06 12.74
N THR A 582 10.74 -15.64 11.58
CA THR A 582 9.70 -15.16 10.66
C THR A 582 8.37 -15.00 11.38
N PHE A 583 7.70 -13.87 11.14
CA PHE A 583 6.37 -13.60 11.65
C PHE A 583 5.48 -12.96 10.58
N GLY A 584 4.19 -13.00 10.79
CA GLY A 584 3.23 -12.41 9.84
C GLY A 584 1.85 -12.98 9.99
N HIS A 585 1.09 -13.00 8.91
CA HIS A 585 -0.23 -13.62 8.87
C HIS A 585 -0.69 -13.96 7.46
N THR A 586 -1.64 -14.88 7.36
CA THR A 586 -2.35 -15.19 6.11
C THR A 586 -3.78 -14.67 6.16
N GLY A 587 -4.34 -14.29 5.00
CA GLY A 587 -5.74 -13.91 4.85
C GLY A 587 -6.58 -14.97 4.14
N PHE A 588 -7.84 -15.12 4.55
CA PHE A 588 -8.77 -16.09 3.97
C PHE A 588 -9.01 -15.84 2.47
N THR A 589 -9.01 -14.60 2.05
CA THR A 589 -9.16 -14.16 0.66
C THR A 589 -8.01 -14.55 -0.26
N GLY A 590 -6.94 -15.15 0.28
CA GLY A 590 -5.77 -15.61 -0.48
C GLY A 590 -4.55 -14.70 -0.35
N THR A 591 -4.50 -13.90 0.69
CA THR A 591 -3.43 -12.94 0.95
C THR A 591 -2.42 -13.47 1.98
N CYS A 592 -1.20 -12.93 2.00
CA CYS A 592 -0.25 -13.09 3.10
C CYS A 592 0.74 -11.94 3.18
N ILE A 593 1.26 -11.75 4.38
CA ILE A 593 2.47 -10.99 4.68
C ILE A 593 3.37 -11.84 5.57
N TRP A 594 4.65 -11.93 5.22
CA TRP A 594 5.69 -12.58 6.03
C TRP A 594 6.89 -11.66 6.14
N VAL A 595 7.35 -11.46 7.35
CA VAL A 595 8.52 -10.64 7.73
C VAL A 595 9.53 -11.58 8.36
N ASP A 596 10.75 -11.64 7.82
CA ASP A 596 11.83 -12.50 8.29
C ASP A 596 13.04 -11.67 8.71
N PRO A 597 13.22 -11.43 10.02
CA PRO A 597 14.31 -10.60 10.52
C PRO A 597 15.72 -11.18 10.30
N GLU A 598 15.87 -12.51 10.27
CA GLU A 598 17.19 -13.13 10.05
C GLU A 598 17.67 -13.03 8.60
N SER A 599 16.72 -13.00 7.66
CA SER A 599 17.01 -12.92 6.22
C SER A 599 16.85 -11.51 5.66
N ASP A 600 16.38 -10.56 6.46
CA ASP A 600 16.01 -9.20 6.06
C ASP A 600 14.97 -9.17 4.93
N ILE A 601 13.98 -10.09 4.94
CA ILE A 601 13.02 -10.26 3.86
C ILE A 601 11.61 -9.90 4.32
N VAL A 602 10.90 -9.12 3.49
CA VAL A 602 9.43 -8.99 3.54
C VAL A 602 8.85 -9.56 2.26
N TYR A 603 7.89 -10.49 2.41
CA TYR A 603 7.18 -11.12 1.30
C TYR A 603 5.68 -10.92 1.42
N ILE A 604 5.06 -10.43 0.34
CA ILE A 604 3.63 -10.20 0.22
C ILE A 604 3.08 -10.92 -1.01
N PHE A 605 1.95 -11.58 -0.81
CA PHE A 605 1.11 -12.13 -1.87
C PHE A 605 -0.31 -11.68 -1.65
N LEU A 606 -0.90 -10.98 -2.63
CA LEU A 606 -2.30 -10.59 -2.61
C LEU A 606 -3.04 -11.28 -3.75
N SER A 607 -4.18 -11.87 -3.46
CA SER A 607 -5.08 -12.45 -4.47
C SER A 607 -6.52 -12.43 -3.99
N ASN A 608 -7.45 -12.67 -4.89
CA ASN A 608 -8.87 -12.87 -4.59
C ASN A 608 -9.29 -14.32 -4.85
N ARG A 609 -8.57 -15.29 -4.23
CA ARG A 609 -8.82 -16.72 -4.43
C ARG A 609 -10.28 -17.14 -4.19
N VAL A 610 -11.00 -16.38 -3.36
CA VAL A 610 -12.42 -16.60 -3.07
C VAL A 610 -13.35 -16.22 -4.23
N ASN A 611 -12.83 -15.64 -5.31
CA ASN A 611 -13.61 -15.36 -6.51
C ASN A 611 -13.60 -16.59 -7.45
N PRO A 612 -14.76 -17.05 -7.94
CA PRO A 612 -16.10 -16.61 -7.58
C PRO A 612 -16.63 -17.22 -6.29
N SER A 613 -15.98 -18.22 -5.68
CA SER A 613 -16.46 -18.94 -4.50
C SER A 613 -15.37 -19.22 -3.48
N ALA A 614 -15.69 -19.03 -2.19
CA ALA A 614 -14.83 -19.37 -1.07
C ALA A 614 -14.52 -20.89 -0.96
N ASP A 615 -15.33 -21.74 -1.59
CA ASP A 615 -15.14 -23.20 -1.63
C ASP A 615 -13.97 -23.63 -2.53
N ASN A 616 -13.30 -22.69 -3.21
CA ASN A 616 -12.14 -22.97 -4.04
C ASN A 616 -10.88 -23.16 -3.19
N TRP A 617 -10.45 -24.40 -2.98
CA TRP A 617 -9.26 -24.78 -2.21
C TRP A 617 -8.01 -25.06 -3.06
N LYS A 618 -8.09 -25.00 -4.40
CA LYS A 618 -6.95 -25.25 -5.31
C LYS A 618 -5.72 -24.44 -4.97
N TYR A 619 -5.91 -23.19 -4.58
CA TYR A 619 -4.84 -22.30 -4.15
C TYR A 619 -3.99 -22.89 -2.99
N ASN A 620 -4.64 -23.53 -2.00
CA ASN A 620 -3.99 -24.18 -0.89
C ASN A 620 -3.35 -25.52 -1.31
N GLU A 621 -4.07 -26.31 -2.12
CA GLU A 621 -3.61 -27.61 -2.63
C GLU A 621 -2.37 -27.48 -3.50
N MET A 622 -2.25 -26.40 -4.27
CA MET A 622 -1.11 -26.08 -5.13
C MET A 622 0.06 -25.43 -4.36
N GLU A 623 -0.09 -25.17 -3.07
CA GLU A 623 0.95 -24.53 -2.23
C GLU A 623 1.52 -23.23 -2.84
N ILE A 624 0.69 -22.40 -3.48
CA ILE A 624 1.16 -21.24 -4.28
C ILE A 624 2.08 -20.33 -3.46
N ARG A 625 1.67 -19.87 -2.27
CA ARG A 625 2.45 -18.95 -1.44
C ARG A 625 3.81 -19.51 -1.01
N PRO A 626 3.90 -20.72 -0.42
CA PRO A 626 5.20 -21.26 0.00
C PRO A 626 6.10 -21.61 -1.18
N ARG A 627 5.55 -21.99 -2.35
CA ARG A 627 6.35 -22.19 -3.56
C ARG A 627 7.01 -20.89 -4.03
N ILE A 628 6.26 -19.78 -4.08
CA ILE A 628 6.80 -18.46 -4.43
C ILE A 628 7.86 -18.06 -3.39
N GLN A 629 7.56 -18.19 -2.11
CA GLN A 629 8.49 -17.85 -1.04
C GLN A 629 9.80 -18.64 -1.15
N LYS A 630 9.73 -19.92 -1.49
CA LYS A 630 10.91 -20.75 -1.74
C LYS A 630 11.79 -20.22 -2.88
N VAL A 631 11.19 -19.75 -3.97
CA VAL A 631 11.93 -19.12 -5.08
C VAL A 631 12.67 -17.89 -4.58
N ILE A 632 11.98 -17.01 -3.84
CA ILE A 632 12.57 -15.81 -3.25
C ILE A 632 13.79 -16.16 -2.39
N TYR A 633 13.66 -17.10 -1.45
CA TYR A 633 14.79 -17.48 -0.58
C TYR A 633 15.92 -18.20 -1.32
N ASN A 634 15.62 -18.93 -2.37
CA ASN A 634 16.64 -19.62 -3.19
C ASN A 634 17.41 -18.65 -4.09
N SER A 635 16.83 -17.52 -4.50
CA SER A 635 17.50 -16.54 -5.37
C SER A 635 18.68 -15.83 -4.70
N PHE A 636 18.86 -16.00 -3.37
CA PHE A 636 19.99 -15.48 -2.59
C PHE A 636 21.05 -16.54 -2.25
N LYS A 637 20.90 -17.78 -2.71
CA LYS A 637 21.88 -18.87 -2.52
C LYS A 637 22.81 -18.97 -3.70
#